data_477eecf80c20f44b89c42ba96c021c6d
#
_entry.id   477eecf80c20f44b89c42ba96c021c6d
#
_cell.length_a   1.000
_cell.length_b   1.000
_cell.length_c   1.000
_cell.angle_alpha   90.00
_cell.angle_beta   90.00
_cell.angle_gamma   90.00
#
_symmetry.space_group_name_H-M   'P 1'
#
loop_
_entity.id
_entity.type
_entity.pdbx_description
1 polymer ?
#
loop_
_entity_poly.entity_id
_entity_poly.type
_entity_poly.pdbx_seq_one_letter_code
_entity_poly.pdbx_strand_id
1 'polypeptide(L)'
;MIVVKRNGDKVPFNKDKICNAILKAYNEVNPTNDNVDNALSDCSKVCSNITAEKISVEQIQDIVENILMDSCKDVAKAYITYRYKRMLARKMNNTDNTILSLIDCTNEEIKEENSNKNSTLLPTQRDYMAGTVSKDLTDRLLLPNDIVEAHEQGIIHFHDADYFAQHMHNCFTGGTKFVTDKGVKAFREFKDGDKVYIKDKNGKLRLATVHKYGKQNMNKVIFSTGLMRREVICTPNHRWILSDGLVTTDLKIGDRLSPIVDSTDFNIDTLEEAEAFCIGFIIGDGADLKSNAVKIRLCGEKTKYSYIFKMAGYSEQNSSSVGNDKLFYRNNAIKQDFINGKGWRYMTPELKALAFKGYYSADGAKNSNRLSTSDERLCSFIEEVSCLAGYYISSKKIEIRDTPYKKDAKLFSYHFVVKQPKNQLWKVIDIKPYRHGEVDAWCVEEPITHSFTLEGGIVTGNCDLVNLEDMLQNGTVISETMIEKPHSFTTACTITTQIIAQVASNQYGGQSVSLSALAPFVDISRKKIRQQFINDGLTVSDEIIENRVLDEIKRGVQTIQYQIVTLMTTNGQSPFVTVFMYLNEVQDKQTKHDLALIIEEVLKQRYQGVKNEVGVWITPAFPKLIYVLEEDNIYKDSPYYYLTELAAKCTAKRLVPDYISEKIMKQLKDGHCFTSMGCRSFLSPWKDENGNYKFYGRFNKGVVTINLVDVALTAKRNSPHNSYEEFWKIFDERLELCHRALVCRYERLKGTPSDVAPILWQHGALARLQKGETIDKYLTGGYSSISLGYAGLWECVFALSEHKLTEPEGQRIGKAIMQHMNDKCKEWDEDLNLGFSIYGTPLESTTYKFAKCLQKRFGIIKGVTDKNYITNSYHIHVTEPIDAFTKLSIESEFQSLSTGGAISYVEVPNLNNNIEAVIEVIKFIYDHIMYAELNTKSDYCQVCGFDGEIQIIEDKKTGKLVWECPNCGNRDEKKLNVARRTCGYIGSNFWNQGRTQEIKERVIHLGDDE
;
A
#
# COMPACT_ATOMS: atom_id res chain seq x y z
N MET A 1 31.66 31.25 24.47
CA MET A 1 30.70 30.74 23.47
C MET A 1 30.71 29.22 23.52
N ILE A 2 29.53 28.59 23.58
CA ILE A 2 29.33 27.14 23.66
C ILE A 2 28.63 26.66 22.40
N VAL A 3 29.16 25.63 21.77
CA VAL A 3 28.51 24.94 20.63
C VAL A 3 27.78 23.71 21.13
N VAL A 4 26.50 23.61 20.78
CA VAL A 4 25.70 22.42 21.03
C VAL A 4 25.85 21.50 19.83
N LYS A 5 26.44 20.32 20.05
CA LYS A 5 26.52 19.28 19.04
C LYS A 5 25.15 18.65 18.79
N ARG A 6 25.02 17.90 17.68
CA ARG A 6 23.77 17.21 17.30
C ARG A 6 23.28 16.16 18.31
N ASN A 7 24.20 15.56 19.06
CA ASN A 7 23.90 14.62 20.16
C ASN A 7 23.60 15.31 21.50
N GLY A 8 23.49 16.66 21.54
CA GLY A 8 23.23 17.43 22.72
C GLY A 8 24.46 17.84 23.55
N ASP A 9 25.65 17.28 23.26
CA ASP A 9 26.90 17.66 23.93
C ASP A 9 27.19 19.14 23.78
N LYS A 10 27.67 19.77 24.86
CA LYS A 10 28.14 21.14 24.88
C LYS A 10 29.66 21.21 24.83
N VAL A 11 30.21 21.78 23.77
CA VAL A 11 31.67 21.91 23.58
C VAL A 11 32.06 23.40 23.39
N PRO A 12 33.32 23.78 23.73
CA PRO A 12 33.84 25.09 23.39
C PRO A 12 33.82 25.35 21.88
N PHE A 13 33.55 26.58 21.50
CA PHE A 13 33.62 27.06 20.13
C PHE A 13 35.07 26.93 19.60
N ASN A 14 35.24 26.42 18.40
CA ASN A 14 36.52 26.27 17.75
C ASN A 14 36.45 26.80 16.30
N LYS A 15 37.09 27.93 16.06
CA LYS A 15 37.12 28.65 14.78
C LYS A 15 37.81 27.84 13.69
N ASP A 16 38.85 27.06 14.03
CA ASP A 16 39.68 26.34 13.05
C ASP A 16 38.87 25.25 12.31
N LYS A 17 37.84 24.68 12.99
CA LYS A 17 36.93 23.71 12.37
C LYS A 17 36.11 24.34 11.24
N ILE A 18 35.69 25.58 11.40
CA ILE A 18 34.94 26.33 10.39
C ILE A 18 35.88 26.70 9.24
N CYS A 19 37.05 27.28 9.54
CA CYS A 19 38.04 27.64 8.54
C CYS A 19 38.42 26.45 7.68
N ASN A 20 38.77 25.29 8.29
CA ASN A 20 39.10 24.07 7.59
C ASN A 20 37.97 23.52 6.71
N ALA A 21 36.72 23.64 7.12
CA ALA A 21 35.59 23.22 6.32
C ALA A 21 35.36 24.12 5.09
N ILE A 22 35.51 25.45 5.25
CA ILE A 22 35.45 26.43 4.16
C ILE A 22 36.63 26.23 3.18
N LEU A 23 37.85 26.06 3.67
CA LEU A 23 39.01 25.82 2.86
C LEU A 23 38.89 24.55 1.98
N LYS A 24 38.33 23.49 2.53
CA LYS A 24 38.06 22.27 1.77
C LYS A 24 37.07 22.53 0.62
N ALA A 25 36.05 23.34 0.83
CA ALA A 25 35.08 23.69 -0.22
C ALA A 25 35.73 24.54 -1.33
N TYR A 26 36.60 25.49 -0.97
CA TYR A 26 37.41 26.26 -1.95
C TYR A 26 38.30 25.33 -2.79
N ASN A 27 39.01 24.41 -2.15
CA ASN A 27 39.89 23.48 -2.84
C ASN A 27 39.18 22.44 -3.70
N GLU A 28 37.92 22.14 -3.40
CA GLU A 28 37.10 21.23 -4.24
C GLU A 28 36.67 21.90 -5.56
N VAL A 29 36.49 23.24 -5.55
CA VAL A 29 36.13 23.99 -6.76
C VAL A 29 37.30 24.24 -7.66
N ASN A 30 38.38 24.83 -7.12
CA ASN A 30 39.62 25.08 -7.87
C ASN A 30 40.80 25.28 -6.87
N PRO A 31 41.75 24.33 -6.74
CA PRO A 31 42.86 24.45 -5.81
C PRO A 31 43.84 25.57 -6.24
N THR A 32 43.87 26.68 -5.47
CA THR A 32 44.81 27.79 -5.66
C THR A 32 45.45 28.18 -4.32
N ASN A 33 46.59 28.88 -4.40
CA ASN A 33 47.30 29.36 -3.20
C ASN A 33 46.47 30.44 -2.44
N ASP A 34 45.58 31.16 -3.14
CA ASP A 34 44.76 32.21 -2.56
C ASP A 34 43.57 31.66 -1.77
N ASN A 35 43.30 30.35 -1.85
CA ASN A 35 42.16 29.73 -1.15
C ASN A 35 42.25 29.81 0.37
N VAL A 36 43.47 29.86 0.91
CA VAL A 36 43.71 29.98 2.36
C VAL A 36 43.23 31.37 2.85
N ASP A 37 43.62 32.43 2.13
CA ASP A 37 43.26 33.80 2.47
C ASP A 37 41.77 34.03 2.30
N ASN A 38 41.14 33.52 1.24
CA ASN A 38 39.71 33.58 1.01
C ASN A 38 38.95 32.84 2.11
N ALA A 39 39.35 31.63 2.47
CA ALA A 39 38.75 30.84 3.53
C ALA A 39 38.87 31.51 4.90
N LEU A 40 40.01 32.15 5.20
CA LEU A 40 40.20 32.92 6.44
C LEU A 40 39.32 34.17 6.51
N SER A 41 39.18 34.87 5.35
CA SER A 41 38.28 36.01 5.21
C SER A 41 36.83 35.65 5.50
N ASP A 42 36.30 34.62 4.82
CA ASP A 42 34.93 34.18 5.00
C ASP A 42 34.68 33.58 6.40
N CYS A 43 35.65 32.81 6.92
CA CYS A 43 35.60 32.34 8.30
C CYS A 43 35.52 33.49 9.33
N SER A 44 36.21 34.59 9.07
CA SER A 44 36.15 35.75 9.91
C SER A 44 34.76 36.41 9.86
N LYS A 45 34.13 36.51 8.67
CA LYS A 45 32.74 36.97 8.52
C LYS A 45 31.78 36.04 9.23
N VAL A 46 31.93 34.71 9.14
CA VAL A 46 31.10 33.72 9.87
C VAL A 46 31.20 33.97 11.38
N CYS A 47 32.42 34.13 11.91
CA CYS A 47 32.62 34.34 13.33
C CYS A 47 32.05 35.67 13.82
N SER A 48 32.07 36.74 13.02
CA SER A 48 31.45 38.04 13.38
C SER A 48 29.91 38.02 13.37
N ASN A 49 29.30 37.13 12.61
CA ASN A 49 27.84 36.93 12.57
C ASN A 49 27.32 36.04 13.70
N ILE A 50 28.20 35.39 14.47
CA ILE A 50 27.79 34.59 15.63
C ILE A 50 27.79 35.45 16.87
N THR A 51 26.62 35.95 17.26
CA THR A 51 26.44 36.84 18.42
C THR A 51 25.94 36.13 19.67
N ALA A 52 25.45 34.90 19.57
CA ALA A 52 24.85 34.15 20.66
C ALA A 52 25.91 33.48 21.56
N GLU A 53 25.71 33.49 22.87
CA GLU A 53 26.57 32.78 23.84
C GLU A 53 26.51 31.25 23.65
N LYS A 54 25.38 30.76 23.11
CA LYS A 54 25.14 29.33 22.84
C LYS A 54 24.52 29.15 21.44
N ILE A 55 25.15 28.35 20.58
CA ILE A 55 24.74 28.15 19.20
C ILE A 55 24.81 26.67 18.82
N SER A 56 23.92 26.17 17.97
CA SER A 56 23.96 24.80 17.45
C SER A 56 24.92 24.66 16.25
N VAL A 57 25.40 23.45 16.00
CA VAL A 57 26.22 23.16 14.80
C VAL A 57 25.45 23.50 13.53
N GLU A 58 24.14 23.24 13.48
CA GLU A 58 23.32 23.53 12.28
C GLU A 58 23.26 25.05 12.02
N GLN A 59 22.98 25.86 13.04
CA GLN A 59 22.96 27.31 12.89
C GLN A 59 24.31 27.87 12.42
N ILE A 60 25.42 27.31 12.89
CA ILE A 60 26.76 27.69 12.38
C ILE A 60 26.88 27.35 10.89
N GLN A 61 26.41 26.16 10.46
CA GLN A 61 26.48 25.75 9.07
C GLN A 61 25.60 26.62 8.17
N ASP A 62 24.41 27.03 8.64
CA ASP A 62 23.54 27.92 7.90
C ASP A 62 24.17 29.32 7.70
N ILE A 63 24.87 29.85 8.74
CA ILE A 63 25.64 31.09 8.62
C ILE A 63 26.78 30.94 7.60
N VAL A 64 27.49 29.78 7.60
CA VAL A 64 28.56 29.51 6.61
C VAL A 64 27.98 29.49 5.20
N GLU A 65 26.86 28.79 4.98
CA GLU A 65 26.23 28.71 3.67
C GLU A 65 25.82 30.08 3.14
N ASN A 66 25.17 30.92 3.96
CA ASN A 66 24.76 32.26 3.57
C ASN A 66 25.97 33.12 3.16
N ILE A 67 27.03 33.12 3.95
CA ILE A 67 28.24 33.90 3.65
C ILE A 67 28.93 33.40 2.37
N LEU A 68 29.01 32.09 2.17
CA LEU A 68 29.59 31.52 0.94
C LEU A 68 28.72 31.81 -0.28
N MET A 69 27.39 31.83 -0.16
CA MET A 69 26.48 32.23 -1.23
C MET A 69 26.70 33.68 -1.69
N ASP A 70 27.05 34.56 -0.75
CA ASP A 70 27.37 35.95 -1.05
C ASP A 70 28.82 36.13 -1.59
N SER A 71 29.76 35.34 -1.09
CA SER A 71 31.17 35.44 -1.47
C SER A 71 31.51 34.71 -2.78
N CYS A 72 31.12 33.43 -2.90
CA CYS A 72 31.38 32.60 -4.08
C CYS A 72 30.35 31.46 -4.21
N LYS A 73 29.42 31.55 -5.15
CA LYS A 73 28.32 30.61 -5.36
C LYS A 73 28.79 29.18 -5.66
N ASP A 74 29.86 29.00 -6.37
CA ASP A 74 30.40 27.67 -6.67
C ASP A 74 30.99 26.98 -5.44
N VAL A 75 31.66 27.74 -4.58
CA VAL A 75 32.18 27.25 -3.28
C VAL A 75 31.02 26.95 -2.32
N ALA A 76 29.97 27.79 -2.29
CA ALA A 76 28.76 27.53 -1.53
C ALA A 76 28.09 26.21 -1.99
N LYS A 77 27.98 26.00 -3.29
CA LYS A 77 27.42 24.76 -3.84
C LYS A 77 28.26 23.53 -3.47
N ALA A 78 29.58 23.62 -3.50
CA ALA A 78 30.47 22.55 -3.05
C ALA A 78 30.29 22.25 -1.56
N TYR A 79 30.23 23.30 -0.72
CA TYR A 79 30.01 23.17 0.72
C TYR A 79 28.66 22.54 1.08
N ILE A 80 27.56 22.98 0.46
CA ILE A 80 26.20 22.44 0.61
C ILE A 80 26.15 20.97 0.18
N THR A 81 26.77 20.66 -0.97
CA THR A 81 26.85 19.28 -1.47
C THR A 81 27.63 18.38 -0.53
N TYR A 82 28.76 18.86 0.02
CA TYR A 82 29.54 18.14 1.02
C TYR A 82 28.74 17.94 2.33
N ARG A 83 28.08 18.97 2.82
CA ARG A 83 27.19 18.88 4.01
C ARG A 83 26.11 17.81 3.79
N TYR A 84 25.44 17.82 2.63
CA TYR A 84 24.44 16.84 2.27
C TYR A 84 25.00 15.41 2.21
N LYS A 85 26.12 15.20 1.53
CA LYS A 85 26.80 13.89 1.48
C LYS A 85 27.18 13.37 2.87
N ARG A 86 27.67 14.26 3.76
CA ARG A 86 28.01 13.91 5.15
C ARG A 86 26.81 13.61 6.00
N MET A 87 25.67 14.27 5.75
CA MET A 87 24.39 13.97 6.39
C MET A 87 23.90 12.58 5.98
N LEU A 88 23.94 12.26 4.68
CA LEU A 88 23.57 10.93 4.17
C LEU A 88 24.46 9.83 4.77
N ALA A 89 25.78 10.00 4.76
CA ALA A 89 26.73 9.03 5.33
C ALA A 89 26.48 8.78 6.84
N ARG A 90 26.08 9.80 7.59
CA ARG A 90 25.73 9.64 9.01
C ARG A 90 24.39 8.94 9.22
N LYS A 91 23.40 9.22 8.36
CA LYS A 91 22.11 8.48 8.38
C LYS A 91 22.32 7.00 8.07
N MET A 92 23.18 6.65 7.09
CA MET A 92 23.52 5.27 6.78
C MET A 92 24.23 4.58 7.96
N ASN A 93 25.21 5.23 8.60
CA ASN A 93 25.87 4.67 9.79
C ASN A 93 24.91 4.45 10.97
N ASN A 94 23.87 5.29 11.12
CA ASN A 94 22.82 5.09 12.12
C ASN A 94 21.94 3.86 11.80
N THR A 95 21.63 3.65 10.52
CA THR A 95 20.83 2.51 10.07
C THR A 95 21.57 1.19 10.33
N ASP A 96 22.86 1.11 10.01
CA ASP A 96 23.69 -0.06 10.30
C ASP A 96 23.77 -0.36 11.80
N ASN A 97 23.98 0.66 12.64
CA ASN A 97 24.00 0.51 14.10
C ASN A 97 22.62 0.08 14.65
N THR A 98 21.53 0.58 14.08
CA THR A 98 20.18 0.15 14.43
C THR A 98 19.99 -1.32 14.09
N ILE A 99 20.38 -1.76 12.90
CA ILE A 99 20.29 -3.16 12.48
C ILE A 99 21.11 -4.06 13.39
N LEU A 100 22.37 -3.69 13.72
CA LEU A 100 23.20 -4.45 14.63
C LEU A 100 22.60 -4.55 16.04
N SER A 101 22.06 -3.45 16.57
CA SER A 101 21.40 -3.45 17.89
C SER A 101 20.12 -4.29 17.92
N LEU A 102 19.43 -4.46 16.77
CA LEU A 102 18.30 -5.38 16.63
C LEU A 102 18.73 -6.85 16.67
N ILE A 103 19.81 -7.18 15.96
CA ILE A 103 20.39 -8.53 15.93
C ILE A 103 20.84 -8.93 17.36
N ASP A 104 21.51 -8.01 18.05
CA ASP A 104 22.00 -8.20 19.41
C ASP A 104 20.89 -8.08 20.48
N CYS A 105 19.65 -7.78 20.09
CA CYS A 105 18.50 -7.54 20.99
C CYS A 105 18.76 -6.45 22.07
N THR A 106 19.60 -5.45 21.76
CA THR A 106 19.99 -4.36 22.68
C THR A 106 19.18 -3.08 22.44
N ASN A 107 18.39 -2.98 21.35
CA ASN A 107 17.55 -1.84 21.06
C ASN A 107 16.22 -1.93 21.81
N GLU A 108 16.15 -1.32 22.99
CA GLU A 108 14.94 -1.35 23.84
C GLU A 108 13.76 -0.59 23.20
N GLU A 109 14.00 0.49 22.44
CA GLU A 109 12.91 1.28 21.83
C GLU A 109 12.15 0.47 20.77
N ILE A 110 12.85 -0.22 19.89
CA ILE A 110 12.23 -1.06 18.85
C ILE A 110 11.71 -2.37 19.45
N LYS A 111 12.43 -2.94 20.43
CA LYS A 111 12.01 -4.15 21.14
C LYS A 111 10.61 -4.02 21.77
N GLU A 112 10.28 -2.83 22.27
CA GLU A 112 9.03 -2.51 22.98
C GLU A 112 8.05 -1.69 22.15
N GLU A 113 8.29 -1.55 20.84
CA GLU A 113 7.44 -0.77 19.94
C GLU A 113 6.06 -1.40 19.75
N ASN A 114 6.00 -2.73 19.66
CA ASN A 114 4.77 -3.49 19.47
C ASN A 114 4.67 -4.63 20.50
N SER A 115 3.72 -4.53 21.43
CA SER A 115 3.49 -5.50 22.49
C SER A 115 3.03 -6.89 22.02
N ASN A 116 2.77 -7.10 20.75
CA ASN A 116 2.41 -8.38 20.15
C ASN A 116 3.55 -9.06 19.36
N LYS A 117 4.72 -8.42 19.28
CA LYS A 117 5.93 -8.96 18.62
C LYS A 117 6.99 -9.35 19.65
N ASN A 118 7.48 -10.59 19.57
CA ASN A 118 8.61 -11.02 20.37
C ASN A 118 9.92 -10.78 19.60
N SER A 119 10.68 -9.76 19.98
CA SER A 119 11.91 -9.32 19.33
C SER A 119 13.05 -10.36 19.33
N THR A 120 12.98 -11.40 20.17
CA THR A 120 13.99 -12.46 20.23
C THR A 120 13.79 -13.54 19.15
N LEU A 121 12.63 -13.57 18.49
CA LEU A 121 12.32 -14.55 17.45
C LEU A 121 12.89 -14.14 16.10
N LEU A 122 13.46 -15.08 15.37
CA LEU A 122 14.10 -14.87 14.08
C LEU A 122 13.18 -14.22 13.01
N PRO A 123 11.89 -14.61 12.87
CA PRO A 123 10.98 -13.93 11.96
C PRO A 123 10.77 -12.46 12.32
N THR A 124 10.62 -12.13 13.60
CA THR A 124 10.47 -10.75 14.09
C THR A 124 11.72 -9.91 13.82
N GLN A 125 12.91 -10.47 14.07
CA GLN A 125 14.18 -9.78 13.75
C GLN A 125 14.30 -9.46 12.25
N ARG A 126 13.91 -10.40 11.38
CA ARG A 126 13.90 -10.18 9.93
C ARG A 126 12.94 -9.06 9.53
N ASP A 127 11.75 -9.03 10.11
CA ASP A 127 10.76 -8.00 9.85
C ASP A 127 11.26 -6.61 10.31
N TYR A 128 11.82 -6.51 11.51
CA TYR A 128 12.42 -5.28 12.01
C TYR A 128 13.61 -4.80 11.16
N MET A 129 14.46 -5.70 10.69
CA MET A 129 15.55 -5.35 9.77
C MET A 129 15.01 -4.80 8.44
N ALA A 130 14.02 -5.48 7.85
CA ALA A 130 13.37 -5.02 6.62
C ALA A 130 12.69 -3.66 6.84
N GLY A 131 11.98 -3.48 7.95
CA GLY A 131 11.35 -2.22 8.34
C GLY A 131 12.35 -1.08 8.52
N THR A 132 13.49 -1.34 9.18
CA THR A 132 14.56 -0.34 9.35
C THR A 132 15.13 0.14 8.00
N VAL A 133 15.38 -0.78 7.08
CA VAL A 133 15.85 -0.43 5.72
C VAL A 133 14.77 0.34 4.95
N SER A 134 13.53 -0.11 5.00
CA SER A 134 12.39 0.55 4.34
C SER A 134 12.17 1.96 4.90
N LYS A 135 12.22 2.14 6.21
CA LYS A 135 12.10 3.44 6.87
C LYS A 135 13.23 4.39 6.46
N ASP A 136 14.48 3.94 6.43
CA ASP A 136 15.62 4.74 5.97
C ASP A 136 15.44 5.20 4.52
N LEU A 137 14.94 4.32 3.63
CA LEU A 137 14.61 4.68 2.25
C LEU A 137 13.46 5.69 2.18
N THR A 138 12.42 5.50 2.98
CA THR A 138 11.27 6.41 3.08
C THR A 138 11.71 7.80 3.49
N ASP A 139 12.51 7.91 4.55
CA ASP A 139 12.98 9.18 5.12
C ASP A 139 13.98 9.91 4.21
N ARG A 140 14.82 9.17 3.47
CA ARG A 140 15.86 9.77 2.63
C ARG A 140 15.44 10.09 1.20
N LEU A 141 14.52 9.30 0.62
CA LEU A 141 14.28 9.30 -0.82
C LEU A 141 12.81 9.53 -1.20
N LEU A 142 11.85 9.15 -0.36
CA LEU A 142 10.46 9.06 -0.77
C LEU A 142 9.56 10.17 -0.20
N LEU A 143 9.91 10.74 0.95
CA LEU A 143 9.18 11.84 1.54
C LEU A 143 9.90 13.18 1.37
N PRO A 144 9.17 14.29 1.23
CA PRO A 144 9.73 15.64 1.32
C PRO A 144 10.45 15.87 2.64
N ASN A 145 11.58 16.58 2.61
CA ASN A 145 12.43 16.78 3.78
C ASN A 145 11.69 17.45 4.96
N ASP A 146 10.81 18.39 4.70
CA ASP A 146 10.03 19.10 5.73
C ASP A 146 9.03 18.17 6.43
N ILE A 147 8.46 17.20 5.74
CA ILE A 147 7.62 16.14 6.33
C ILE A 147 8.46 15.21 7.21
N VAL A 148 9.64 14.81 6.74
CA VAL A 148 10.57 13.99 7.53
C VAL A 148 11.02 14.72 8.79
N GLU A 149 11.42 15.98 8.69
CA GLU A 149 11.83 16.79 9.83
C GLU A 149 10.69 16.97 10.85
N ALA A 150 9.47 17.20 10.38
CA ALA A 150 8.29 17.30 11.25
C ALA A 150 7.98 15.97 11.95
N HIS A 151 8.16 14.85 11.26
CA HIS A 151 8.03 13.51 11.86
C HIS A 151 9.11 13.23 12.91
N GLU A 152 10.37 13.58 12.63
CA GLU A 152 11.49 13.41 13.58
C GLU A 152 11.35 14.33 14.81
N GLN A 153 10.82 15.55 14.63
CA GLN A 153 10.58 16.50 15.70
C GLN A 153 9.33 16.22 16.54
N GLY A 154 8.50 15.25 16.12
CA GLY A 154 7.25 14.91 16.79
C GLY A 154 6.15 15.98 16.64
N ILE A 155 6.20 16.78 15.57
CA ILE A 155 5.14 17.73 15.18
C ILE A 155 3.97 16.95 14.55
N ILE A 156 4.31 15.99 13.71
CA ILE A 156 3.41 15.00 13.14
C ILE A 156 4.00 13.60 13.30
N HIS A 157 3.19 12.58 13.11
CA HIS A 157 3.65 11.20 12.96
C HIS A 157 3.12 10.60 11.66
N PHE A 158 4.05 10.28 10.76
CA PHE A 158 3.76 9.53 9.53
C PHE A 158 3.80 8.04 9.90
N HIS A 159 2.63 7.40 9.96
CA HIS A 159 2.53 5.98 10.34
C HIS A 159 3.12 5.06 9.27
N ASP A 160 3.57 3.88 9.66
CA ASP A 160 4.02 2.80 8.76
C ASP A 160 5.09 3.25 7.76
N ALA A 161 6.01 4.13 8.16
CA ALA A 161 7.14 4.57 7.34
C ALA A 161 8.07 3.40 6.97
N ASP A 162 8.10 2.36 7.79
CA ASP A 162 8.83 1.11 7.63
C ASP A 162 8.22 0.19 6.56
N TYR A 163 6.98 0.43 6.13
CA TYR A 163 6.32 -0.28 5.02
C TYR A 163 6.06 0.60 3.80
N PHE A 164 6.25 1.91 3.90
CA PHE A 164 5.94 2.88 2.86
C PHE A 164 6.80 2.72 1.59
N ALA A 165 8.05 2.26 1.72
CA ALA A 165 8.97 2.07 0.58
C ALA A 165 8.58 0.91 -0.33
N GLN A 166 7.75 -0.02 0.09
CA GLN A 166 7.49 -1.29 -0.61
C GLN A 166 6.54 -1.18 -1.80
N HIS A 167 5.81 -0.09 -1.98
CA HIS A 167 4.97 0.13 -3.16
C HIS A 167 5.83 0.62 -4.33
N MET A 168 5.87 -0.15 -5.42
CA MET A 168 6.77 0.10 -6.55
C MET A 168 6.03 0.63 -7.77
N HIS A 169 6.39 1.83 -8.21
CA HIS A 169 6.06 2.33 -9.54
C HIS A 169 7.09 1.81 -10.55
N ASN A 170 6.60 1.19 -11.61
CA ASN A 170 7.44 0.71 -12.71
C ASN A 170 7.49 1.78 -13.80
N CYS A 171 8.54 2.61 -13.83
CA CYS A 171 8.63 3.75 -14.71
C CYS A 171 9.85 3.69 -15.65
N PHE A 172 9.73 4.36 -16.79
CA PHE A 172 10.76 4.52 -17.81
C PHE A 172 11.12 5.99 -18.02
N THR A 173 12.25 6.28 -18.65
CA THR A 173 12.55 7.65 -19.09
C THR A 173 11.70 8.05 -20.30
N GLY A 174 11.43 9.35 -20.46
CA GLY A 174 10.69 9.88 -21.60
C GLY A 174 11.30 9.58 -22.99
N GLY A 175 12.55 9.15 -23.03
CA GLY A 175 13.24 8.68 -24.25
C GLY A 175 12.98 7.20 -24.58
N THR A 176 12.46 6.40 -23.65
CA THR A 176 12.14 4.99 -23.87
C THR A 176 10.98 4.87 -24.84
N LYS A 177 11.10 3.94 -25.80
CA LYS A 177 10.13 3.76 -26.87
C LYS A 177 9.31 2.50 -26.66
N PHE A 178 8.02 2.57 -27.00
CA PHE A 178 7.06 1.48 -26.90
C PHE A 178 6.18 1.37 -28.14
N VAL A 179 5.51 0.24 -28.31
CA VAL A 179 4.74 -0.09 -29.52
C VAL A 179 3.32 0.42 -29.39
N THR A 180 2.91 1.29 -30.34
CA THR A 180 1.56 1.85 -30.44
C THR A 180 0.90 1.49 -31.75
N ASP A 181 -0.39 1.81 -31.92
CA ASP A 181 -1.15 1.68 -33.18
C ASP A 181 -0.59 2.56 -34.29
N LYS A 182 0.19 3.61 -33.94
CA LYS A 182 0.86 4.52 -34.85
C LYS A 182 2.36 4.23 -35.01
N GLY A 183 2.77 2.99 -34.72
CA GLY A 183 4.16 2.56 -34.75
C GLY A 183 4.88 2.74 -33.40
N VAL A 184 6.21 2.62 -33.40
CA VAL A 184 7.04 2.77 -32.20
C VAL A 184 7.20 4.24 -31.86
N LYS A 185 6.72 4.66 -30.68
CA LYS A 185 6.75 6.03 -30.17
C LYS A 185 7.54 6.13 -28.86
N ALA A 186 8.16 7.28 -28.61
CA ALA A 186 8.79 7.55 -27.30
C ALA A 186 7.79 8.21 -26.35
N PHE A 187 7.90 7.94 -25.04
CA PHE A 187 7.01 8.53 -24.02
C PHE A 187 6.92 10.05 -24.12
N ARG A 188 8.04 10.74 -24.35
CA ARG A 188 8.10 12.21 -24.49
C ARG A 188 7.34 12.77 -25.69
N GLU A 189 6.84 11.96 -26.61
CA GLU A 189 5.99 12.36 -27.73
C GLU A 189 4.51 12.53 -27.32
N PHE A 190 4.17 12.15 -26.09
CA PHE A 190 2.85 12.25 -25.49
C PHE A 190 2.83 13.27 -24.34
N LYS A 191 1.64 13.72 -23.98
CA LYS A 191 1.35 14.48 -22.76
C LYS A 191 0.79 13.54 -21.70
N ASP A 192 0.90 13.96 -20.43
CA ASP A 192 0.24 13.25 -19.32
C ASP A 192 -1.27 13.21 -19.56
N GLY A 193 -1.88 12.03 -19.43
CA GLY A 193 -3.29 11.77 -19.69
C GLY A 193 -3.64 11.45 -21.18
N ASP A 194 -2.69 11.48 -22.11
CA ASP A 194 -2.95 11.12 -23.51
C ASP A 194 -3.34 9.64 -23.62
N LYS A 195 -4.42 9.36 -24.38
CA LYS A 195 -4.87 8.00 -24.67
C LYS A 195 -4.28 7.48 -25.97
N VAL A 196 -3.72 6.27 -25.92
CA VAL A 196 -3.05 5.63 -27.05
C VAL A 196 -3.33 4.13 -27.08
N TYR A 197 -3.49 3.53 -28.27
CA TYR A 197 -3.52 2.08 -28.39
C TYR A 197 -2.10 1.53 -28.37
N ILE A 198 -1.85 0.58 -27.42
CA ILE A 198 -0.55 -0.08 -27.23
C ILE A 198 -0.69 -1.59 -27.43
N LYS A 199 0.41 -2.27 -27.69
CA LYS A 199 0.44 -3.71 -27.85
C LYS A 199 0.74 -4.40 -26.51
N ASP A 200 -0.19 -5.24 -26.03
CA ASP A 200 -0.08 -5.97 -24.77
C ASP A 200 0.84 -7.21 -24.87
N LYS A 201 1.04 -7.92 -23.76
CA LYS A 201 1.86 -9.15 -23.69
C LYS A 201 1.35 -10.31 -24.57
N ASN A 202 0.09 -10.27 -25.00
CA ASN A 202 -0.53 -11.25 -25.87
C ASN A 202 -0.50 -10.84 -27.34
N GLY A 203 0.13 -9.68 -27.66
CA GLY A 203 0.21 -9.11 -29.00
C GLY A 203 -1.07 -8.40 -29.44
N LYS A 204 -2.06 -8.18 -28.57
CA LYS A 204 -3.31 -7.48 -28.90
C LYS A 204 -3.18 -5.99 -28.66
N LEU A 205 -3.81 -5.18 -29.51
CA LEU A 205 -3.89 -3.73 -29.31
C LEU A 205 -4.95 -3.39 -28.24
N ARG A 206 -4.54 -2.56 -27.26
CA ARG A 206 -5.36 -2.13 -26.13
C ARG A 206 -5.27 -0.62 -25.97
N LEU A 207 -6.39 0.01 -25.62
CA LEU A 207 -6.41 1.42 -25.27
C LEU A 207 -5.75 1.60 -23.90
N ALA A 208 -4.78 2.50 -23.81
CA ALA A 208 -4.01 2.78 -22.61
C ALA A 208 -3.83 4.29 -22.42
N THR A 209 -3.56 4.73 -21.20
CA THR A 209 -3.28 6.12 -20.86
C THR A 209 -1.79 6.30 -20.57
N VAL A 210 -1.18 7.34 -21.12
CA VAL A 210 0.23 7.69 -20.87
C VAL A 210 0.29 8.58 -19.63
N HIS A 211 1.13 8.24 -18.66
CA HIS A 211 1.34 9.02 -17.43
C HIS A 211 2.77 9.45 -17.23
N LYS A 212 2.93 10.66 -16.63
CA LYS A 212 4.22 11.24 -16.24
C LYS A 212 4.32 11.28 -14.72
N TYR A 213 5.25 10.52 -14.14
CA TYR A 213 5.41 10.28 -12.69
C TYR A 213 6.53 11.12 -12.03
N GLY A 214 6.82 12.30 -12.55
CA GLY A 214 7.86 13.19 -12.00
C GLY A 214 9.29 12.66 -12.20
N LYS A 215 10.25 13.24 -11.46
CA LYS A 215 11.68 12.90 -11.58
C LYS A 215 12.06 11.74 -10.67
N GLN A 216 12.76 10.75 -11.20
CA GLN A 216 13.23 9.56 -10.47
C GLN A 216 14.65 9.15 -10.89
N ASN A 217 15.35 8.45 -9.98
CA ASN A 217 16.60 7.78 -10.29
C ASN A 217 16.34 6.58 -11.19
N MET A 218 17.22 6.34 -12.15
CA MET A 218 17.06 5.29 -13.15
C MET A 218 18.26 4.36 -13.20
N ASN A 219 18.02 3.10 -13.63
CA ASN A 219 19.07 2.17 -14.07
C ASN A 219 19.08 2.07 -15.60
N LYS A 220 20.27 1.89 -16.15
CA LYS A 220 20.49 1.55 -17.54
C LYS A 220 20.68 0.03 -17.63
N VAL A 221 19.74 -0.65 -18.25
CA VAL A 221 19.75 -2.09 -18.50
C VAL A 221 20.11 -2.34 -19.95
N ILE A 222 21.05 -3.26 -20.20
CA ILE A 222 21.50 -3.59 -21.53
C ILE A 222 21.17 -5.04 -21.84
N PHE A 223 20.41 -5.23 -22.90
CA PHE A 223 19.98 -6.53 -23.41
C PHE A 223 20.70 -6.93 -24.70
N SER A 224 20.93 -8.21 -24.92
CA SER A 224 21.52 -8.75 -26.16
C SER A 224 20.83 -10.06 -26.57
N THR A 225 20.67 -10.23 -27.87
CA THR A 225 20.30 -11.53 -28.49
C THR A 225 21.51 -12.28 -29.06
N GLY A 226 22.72 -11.79 -28.81
CA GLY A 226 23.95 -12.27 -29.45
C GLY A 226 24.30 -11.51 -30.74
N LEU A 227 23.30 -11.14 -31.52
CA LEU A 227 23.47 -10.36 -32.76
C LEU A 227 23.10 -8.88 -32.60
N MET A 228 22.30 -8.55 -31.61
CA MET A 228 21.75 -7.22 -31.36
C MET A 228 21.90 -6.82 -29.92
N ARG A 229 22.02 -5.51 -29.69
CA ARG A 229 22.10 -4.90 -28.36
C ARG A 229 21.05 -3.78 -28.24
N ARG A 230 20.34 -3.73 -27.11
CA ARG A 230 19.40 -2.68 -26.75
C ARG A 230 19.71 -2.13 -25.37
N GLU A 231 19.47 -0.85 -25.20
CA GLU A 231 19.60 -0.15 -23.92
C GLU A 231 18.21 0.38 -23.53
N VAL A 232 17.79 0.08 -22.31
CA VAL A 232 16.55 0.60 -21.73
C VAL A 232 16.89 1.30 -20.43
N ILE A 233 16.33 2.47 -20.19
CA ILE A 233 16.52 3.24 -18.98
C ILE A 233 15.18 3.23 -18.23
N CYS A 234 15.20 2.62 -17.02
CA CYS A 234 14.02 2.37 -16.21
C CYS A 234 14.34 2.59 -14.74
N THR A 235 13.30 2.64 -13.89
CA THR A 235 13.49 2.63 -12.43
C THR A 235 14.26 1.39 -11.97
N PRO A 236 15.04 1.46 -10.86
CA PRO A 236 15.87 0.34 -10.39
C PRO A 236 15.10 -0.96 -10.21
N ASN A 237 13.86 -0.85 -9.71
CA ASN A 237 12.99 -1.99 -9.38
C ASN A 237 11.97 -2.26 -10.49
N HIS A 238 12.31 -1.95 -11.74
CA HIS A 238 11.39 -2.11 -12.85
C HIS A 238 11.03 -3.60 -13.05
N ARG A 239 9.76 -3.86 -13.31
CA ARG A 239 9.21 -5.21 -13.45
C ARG A 239 9.43 -5.78 -14.85
N TRP A 240 9.97 -6.99 -14.91
CA TRP A 240 10.30 -7.70 -16.14
C TRP A 240 9.65 -9.07 -16.20
N ILE A 241 9.22 -9.50 -17.38
CA ILE A 241 8.68 -10.84 -17.59
C ILE A 241 9.77 -11.70 -18.23
N LEU A 242 10.18 -12.75 -17.51
CA LEU A 242 11.22 -13.67 -17.95
C LEU A 242 10.71 -14.68 -18.96
N SER A 243 11.62 -15.41 -19.61
CA SER A 243 11.31 -16.37 -20.67
C SER A 243 10.56 -17.61 -20.21
N ASP A 244 10.56 -17.89 -18.91
CA ASP A 244 9.81 -18.97 -18.27
C ASP A 244 8.41 -18.52 -17.79
N GLY A 245 8.08 -17.24 -18.01
CA GLY A 245 6.83 -16.62 -17.56
C GLY A 245 6.89 -16.02 -16.15
N LEU A 246 7.98 -16.24 -15.42
CA LEU A 246 8.17 -15.62 -14.12
C LEU A 246 8.34 -14.11 -14.25
N VAL A 247 7.83 -13.40 -13.26
CA VAL A 247 7.94 -11.94 -13.15
C VAL A 247 8.98 -11.60 -12.12
N THR A 248 9.94 -10.72 -12.44
CA THR A 248 10.99 -10.27 -11.51
C THR A 248 11.13 -8.76 -11.50
N THR A 249 11.41 -8.21 -10.34
CA THR A 249 11.84 -6.82 -10.14
C THR A 249 13.34 -6.73 -9.85
N ASP A 250 13.97 -7.86 -9.53
CA ASP A 250 15.42 -8.03 -9.32
C ASP A 250 16.06 -8.70 -10.54
N LEU A 251 16.11 -7.95 -11.64
CA LEU A 251 16.70 -8.42 -12.89
C LEU A 251 18.22 -8.60 -12.74
N LYS A 252 18.72 -9.77 -13.11
CA LYS A 252 20.15 -10.13 -12.99
C LYS A 252 20.85 -10.27 -14.35
N ILE A 253 22.15 -10.03 -14.37
CA ILE A 253 22.95 -10.33 -15.56
C ILE A 253 22.89 -11.83 -15.83
N GLY A 254 22.43 -12.18 -17.01
CA GLY A 254 22.18 -13.57 -17.41
C GLY A 254 20.73 -13.92 -17.63
N ASP A 255 19.78 -13.17 -17.02
CA ASP A 255 18.36 -13.40 -17.18
C ASP A 255 17.92 -13.28 -18.64
N ARG A 256 16.91 -14.06 -19.00
CA ARG A 256 16.32 -14.08 -20.33
C ARG A 256 14.87 -13.60 -20.25
N LEU A 257 14.53 -12.60 -21.05
CA LEU A 257 13.19 -12.02 -21.06
C LEU A 257 12.20 -12.87 -21.85
N SER A 258 10.90 -12.63 -21.58
CA SER A 258 9.81 -13.27 -22.31
C SER A 258 9.99 -13.15 -23.82
N PRO A 259 9.72 -14.22 -24.58
CA PRO A 259 9.84 -14.19 -26.02
C PRO A 259 8.78 -13.27 -26.62
N ILE A 260 9.07 -12.73 -27.82
CA ILE A 260 8.09 -12.01 -28.63
C ILE A 260 6.91 -12.97 -28.93
N VAL A 261 5.67 -12.55 -28.59
CA VAL A 261 4.47 -13.38 -28.70
C VAL A 261 3.87 -13.32 -30.11
N ASP A 262 4.10 -12.21 -30.83
CA ASP A 262 3.55 -11.99 -32.16
C ASP A 262 4.04 -12.99 -33.20
N SER A 263 3.12 -13.55 -33.97
CA SER A 263 3.42 -14.36 -35.15
C SER A 263 3.44 -13.52 -36.43
N THR A 264 4.39 -13.82 -37.31
CA THR A 264 4.40 -13.29 -38.66
C THR A 264 3.44 -14.07 -39.57
N ASP A 265 2.91 -15.20 -39.11
CA ASP A 265 1.90 -16.00 -39.83
C ASP A 265 0.58 -15.21 -39.90
N PHE A 266 -0.19 -15.51 -40.92
CA PHE A 266 -1.50 -14.88 -41.15
C PHE A 266 -2.44 -15.78 -41.92
N ASN A 267 -3.73 -15.68 -41.60
CA ASN A 267 -4.83 -16.19 -42.42
C ASN A 267 -5.62 -15.01 -42.99
N ILE A 268 -6.30 -15.23 -44.08
CA ILE A 268 -7.14 -14.24 -44.75
C ILE A 268 -8.49 -14.90 -45.02
N ASP A 269 -9.50 -14.42 -44.28
CA ASP A 269 -10.84 -15.00 -44.28
C ASP A 269 -11.91 -14.04 -44.82
N THR A 270 -11.60 -12.76 -44.88
CA THR A 270 -12.54 -11.69 -45.32
C THR A 270 -12.03 -10.95 -46.56
N LEU A 271 -12.97 -10.32 -47.31
CA LEU A 271 -12.67 -9.48 -48.46
C LEU A 271 -11.76 -8.31 -48.09
N GLU A 272 -12.04 -7.64 -46.97
CA GLU A 272 -11.27 -6.51 -46.49
C GLU A 272 -9.82 -6.88 -46.16
N GLU A 273 -9.61 -8.05 -45.53
CA GLU A 273 -8.29 -8.62 -45.25
C GLU A 273 -7.52 -8.95 -46.57
N ALA A 274 -8.21 -9.53 -47.53
CA ALA A 274 -7.64 -9.82 -48.85
C ALA A 274 -7.22 -8.53 -49.56
N GLU A 275 -8.06 -7.50 -49.56
CA GLU A 275 -7.73 -6.20 -50.16
C GLU A 275 -6.53 -5.56 -49.45
N ALA A 276 -6.47 -5.54 -48.11
CA ALA A 276 -5.36 -5.00 -47.35
C ALA A 276 -4.03 -5.69 -47.71
N PHE A 277 -4.01 -7.04 -47.72
CA PHE A 277 -2.84 -7.81 -48.15
C PHE A 277 -2.40 -7.47 -49.57
N CYS A 278 -3.35 -7.40 -50.51
CA CYS A 278 -3.08 -7.08 -51.91
C CYS A 278 -2.48 -5.68 -52.09
N ILE A 279 -2.97 -4.68 -51.36
CA ILE A 279 -2.41 -3.33 -51.38
C ILE A 279 -0.93 -3.35 -51.00
N GLY A 280 -0.59 -4.02 -49.90
CA GLY A 280 0.79 -4.18 -49.48
C GLY A 280 1.64 -4.91 -50.53
N PHE A 281 1.14 -6.00 -51.07
CA PHE A 281 1.84 -6.79 -52.09
C PHE A 281 2.10 -5.98 -53.36
N ILE A 282 1.14 -5.12 -53.79
CA ILE A 282 1.29 -4.24 -54.93
C ILE A 282 2.35 -3.16 -54.71
N ILE A 283 2.45 -2.66 -53.48
CA ILE A 283 3.52 -1.70 -53.10
C ILE A 283 4.91 -2.30 -53.41
N GLY A 284 5.12 -3.62 -53.21
CA GLY A 284 6.33 -4.32 -53.64
C GLY A 284 6.35 -4.62 -55.17
N ASP A 285 5.64 -5.67 -55.56
CA ASP A 285 5.73 -6.29 -56.88
C ASP A 285 4.76 -5.73 -57.96
N GLY A 286 3.88 -4.76 -57.65
CA GLY A 286 2.93 -4.20 -58.61
C GLY A 286 3.60 -3.30 -59.66
N ALA A 287 3.03 -3.23 -60.83
CA ALA A 287 3.41 -2.28 -61.91
C ALA A 287 2.19 -1.54 -62.44
N ASP A 288 2.30 -0.21 -62.57
CA ASP A 288 1.24 0.62 -63.16
C ASP A 288 1.19 0.47 -64.68
N LEU A 289 -0.01 0.40 -65.24
CA LEU A 289 -0.26 0.38 -66.66
C LEU A 289 -0.76 1.77 -67.10
N LYS A 290 -0.54 2.11 -68.36
CA LYS A 290 -1.05 3.38 -69.04
C LYS A 290 -2.59 3.50 -69.03
N SER A 291 -3.29 2.38 -68.81
CA SER A 291 -4.75 2.26 -68.75
C SER A 291 -5.36 2.52 -67.39
N ASN A 292 -4.67 3.18 -66.46
CA ASN A 292 -5.12 3.37 -65.07
C ASN A 292 -5.46 2.07 -64.36
N ALA A 293 -4.62 1.05 -64.53
CA ALA A 293 -4.73 -0.24 -63.94
C ALA A 293 -3.38 -0.72 -63.35
N VAL A 294 -3.41 -1.58 -62.36
CA VAL A 294 -2.22 -2.23 -61.79
C VAL A 294 -2.12 -3.68 -62.31
N LYS A 295 -0.90 -4.10 -62.63
CA LYS A 295 -0.55 -5.46 -63.09
C LYS A 295 0.37 -6.08 -62.01
N ILE A 296 0.05 -7.32 -61.64
CA ILE A 296 0.86 -8.11 -60.71
C ILE A 296 1.20 -9.47 -61.31
N ARG A 297 2.48 -9.87 -61.25
CA ARG A 297 2.94 -11.18 -61.70
C ARG A 297 3.41 -12.00 -60.51
N LEU A 298 2.73 -13.11 -60.20
CA LEU A 298 3.11 -14.04 -59.16
C LEU A 298 3.98 -15.14 -59.77
N CYS A 299 5.26 -15.18 -59.40
CA CYS A 299 6.23 -16.14 -59.89
C CYS A 299 6.68 -17.08 -58.79
N GLY A 300 6.93 -18.34 -59.10
CA GLY A 300 7.47 -19.36 -58.17
C GLY A 300 6.61 -19.49 -56.89
N GLU A 301 7.19 -19.44 -55.73
CA GLU A 301 6.48 -19.60 -54.45
C GLU A 301 5.40 -18.51 -54.18
N LYS A 302 5.46 -17.38 -54.83
CA LYS A 302 4.44 -16.31 -54.69
C LYS A 302 3.10 -16.73 -55.28
N THR A 303 3.06 -17.73 -56.17
CA THR A 303 1.80 -18.27 -56.76
C THR A 303 0.84 -18.79 -55.71
N LYS A 304 1.31 -19.19 -54.55
CA LYS A 304 0.45 -19.58 -53.42
C LYS A 304 -0.52 -18.48 -52.96
N TYR A 305 -0.23 -17.23 -53.20
CA TYR A 305 -1.09 -16.12 -52.87
C TYR A 305 -2.17 -15.81 -53.92
N SER A 306 -2.24 -16.59 -55.01
CA SER A 306 -3.23 -16.38 -56.10
C SER A 306 -4.69 -16.36 -55.63
N TYR A 307 -5.02 -17.13 -54.59
CA TYR A 307 -6.38 -17.19 -54.03
C TYR A 307 -6.75 -15.87 -53.37
N ILE A 308 -5.81 -15.18 -52.73
CA ILE A 308 -6.01 -13.88 -52.06
C ILE A 308 -6.35 -12.80 -53.13
N PHE A 309 -5.60 -12.82 -54.24
CA PHE A 309 -5.87 -11.85 -55.32
C PHE A 309 -7.25 -12.10 -55.98
N LYS A 310 -7.66 -13.37 -56.13
CA LYS A 310 -9.02 -13.68 -56.59
C LYS A 310 -10.09 -13.23 -55.64
N MET A 311 -9.88 -13.45 -54.34
CA MET A 311 -10.78 -13.06 -53.27
C MET A 311 -10.93 -11.52 -53.24
N ALA A 312 -9.85 -10.77 -53.46
CA ALA A 312 -9.83 -9.32 -53.52
C ALA A 312 -10.36 -8.74 -54.87
N GLY A 313 -10.90 -9.61 -55.76
CA GLY A 313 -11.54 -9.17 -57.01
C GLY A 313 -10.56 -8.83 -58.15
N TYR A 314 -9.31 -9.35 -58.12
CA TYR A 314 -8.36 -9.18 -59.23
C TYR A 314 -8.62 -10.21 -60.30
N SER A 315 -8.63 -9.79 -61.56
CA SER A 315 -8.85 -10.67 -62.72
C SER A 315 -7.57 -11.41 -63.08
N GLU A 316 -7.60 -12.75 -63.12
CA GLU A 316 -6.51 -13.63 -63.61
C GLU A 316 -6.54 -13.69 -65.16
N GLN A 317 -5.40 -13.44 -65.79
CA GLN A 317 -5.24 -13.64 -67.21
C GLN A 317 -4.23 -14.77 -67.51
N ASN A 318 -4.50 -15.59 -68.50
CA ASN A 318 -3.59 -16.61 -68.95
C ASN A 318 -2.30 -15.98 -69.49
N SER A 319 -1.17 -16.34 -68.90
CA SER A 319 0.15 -15.90 -69.39
C SER A 319 0.61 -16.92 -70.45
N SER A 320 0.93 -16.42 -71.65
CA SER A 320 1.47 -17.24 -72.73
C SER A 320 2.96 -17.55 -72.64
N SER A 321 3.59 -17.35 -71.47
CA SER A 321 5.00 -17.60 -71.24
C SER A 321 5.26 -18.77 -70.31
N VAL A 322 6.27 -19.56 -70.60
CA VAL A 322 6.77 -20.76 -69.94
C VAL A 322 6.85 -20.63 -68.44
N GLY A 323 6.05 -21.46 -67.71
CA GLY A 323 6.09 -21.57 -66.25
C GLY A 323 4.72 -21.43 -65.58
N ASN A 324 4.61 -21.88 -64.31
CA ASN A 324 3.42 -21.76 -63.45
C ASN A 324 3.11 -20.31 -62.99
N ASP A 325 3.58 -19.33 -63.66
CA ASP A 325 3.39 -17.91 -63.30
C ASP A 325 1.94 -17.46 -63.53
N LYS A 326 1.37 -16.71 -62.57
CA LYS A 326 0.01 -16.19 -62.65
C LYS A 326 0.03 -14.64 -62.73
N LEU A 327 -0.81 -14.14 -63.64
CA LEU A 327 -0.89 -12.71 -63.94
C LEU A 327 -2.24 -12.16 -63.52
N PHE A 328 -2.23 -11.12 -62.67
CA PHE A 328 -3.44 -10.47 -62.17
C PHE A 328 -3.50 -9.01 -62.56
N TYR A 329 -4.73 -8.53 -62.78
CA TYR A 329 -5.02 -7.15 -63.12
C TYR A 329 -6.17 -6.59 -62.30
N ARG A 330 -6.08 -5.30 -61.94
CA ARG A 330 -7.19 -4.54 -61.34
C ARG A 330 -7.25 -3.15 -61.95
N ASN A 331 -8.41 -2.79 -62.54
CA ASN A 331 -8.69 -1.47 -63.07
C ASN A 331 -8.93 -0.48 -61.93
N ASN A 332 -8.68 0.80 -62.14
CA ASN A 332 -8.83 1.88 -61.17
C ASN A 332 -7.95 1.70 -59.91
N ALA A 333 -6.84 1.01 -60.03
CA ALA A 333 -5.84 0.87 -59.00
C ALA A 333 -4.48 1.34 -59.53
N ILE A 334 -3.77 2.19 -58.76
CA ILE A 334 -2.47 2.74 -59.14
C ILE A 334 -1.50 2.50 -57.98
N LYS A 335 -0.35 1.86 -58.25
CA LYS A 335 0.70 1.56 -57.28
C LYS A 335 1.20 2.82 -56.56
N GLN A 336 1.38 3.92 -57.31
CA GLN A 336 1.86 5.18 -56.75
C GLN A 336 0.88 5.79 -55.74
N ASP A 337 -0.42 5.61 -55.91
CA ASP A 337 -1.43 6.03 -54.94
C ASP A 337 -1.30 5.23 -53.63
N PHE A 338 -1.08 3.92 -53.71
CA PHE A 338 -0.87 3.08 -52.53
C PHE A 338 0.42 3.44 -51.78
N ILE A 339 1.52 3.73 -52.49
CA ILE A 339 2.77 4.23 -51.91
C ILE A 339 2.55 5.57 -51.19
N ASN A 340 1.72 6.46 -51.69
CA ASN A 340 1.38 7.73 -51.06
C ASN A 340 0.38 7.59 -49.89
N GLY A 341 -0.11 6.38 -49.59
CA GLY A 341 -0.97 6.10 -48.47
C GLY A 341 -2.45 5.92 -48.76
N LYS A 342 -2.87 5.98 -50.02
CA LYS A 342 -4.25 5.69 -50.42
C LYS A 342 -4.59 4.23 -50.14
N GLY A 343 -5.64 4.02 -49.36
CA GLY A 343 -6.13 2.69 -49.03
C GLY A 343 -5.58 2.12 -47.71
N TRP A 344 -4.34 2.43 -47.27
CA TRP A 344 -3.79 1.85 -46.03
C TRP A 344 -3.75 2.82 -44.83
N ARG A 345 -3.63 4.13 -45.06
CA ARG A 345 -3.52 5.09 -43.94
C ARG A 345 -4.73 5.10 -43.01
N TYR A 346 -5.90 4.80 -43.53
CA TYR A 346 -7.19 4.82 -42.82
C TYR A 346 -7.67 3.42 -42.43
N MET A 347 -6.88 2.38 -42.66
CA MET A 347 -7.15 1.01 -42.23
C MET A 347 -7.05 0.87 -40.70
N THR A 348 -7.78 -0.10 -40.17
CA THR A 348 -7.56 -0.55 -38.77
C THR A 348 -6.13 -1.08 -38.58
N PRO A 349 -5.61 -1.10 -37.37
CA PRO A 349 -4.27 -1.62 -37.09
C PRO A 349 -4.05 -3.07 -37.60
N GLU A 350 -5.06 -3.92 -37.53
CA GLU A 350 -5.03 -5.31 -38.01
C GLU A 350 -4.90 -5.38 -39.53
N LEU A 351 -5.68 -4.59 -40.25
CA LEU A 351 -5.60 -4.47 -41.72
C LEU A 351 -4.27 -3.85 -42.16
N LYS A 352 -3.75 -2.85 -41.43
CA LYS A 352 -2.39 -2.32 -41.67
C LYS A 352 -1.34 -3.42 -41.51
N ALA A 353 -1.46 -4.26 -40.47
CA ALA A 353 -0.55 -5.39 -40.28
C ALA A 353 -0.58 -6.36 -41.49
N LEU A 354 -1.75 -6.66 -42.02
CA LEU A 354 -1.89 -7.50 -43.23
C LEU A 354 -1.30 -6.82 -44.47
N ALA A 355 -1.48 -5.49 -44.64
CA ALA A 355 -0.84 -4.76 -45.69
C ALA A 355 0.69 -4.84 -45.61
N PHE A 356 1.28 -4.73 -44.42
CA PHE A 356 2.72 -4.94 -44.26
C PHE A 356 3.16 -6.38 -44.57
N LYS A 357 2.39 -7.37 -44.13
CA LYS A 357 2.67 -8.78 -44.46
C LYS A 357 2.62 -9.03 -45.95
N GLY A 358 1.69 -8.39 -46.67
CA GLY A 358 1.63 -8.39 -48.14
C GLY A 358 2.90 -7.82 -48.76
N TYR A 359 3.35 -6.65 -48.30
CA TYR A 359 4.58 -5.99 -48.78
C TYR A 359 5.83 -6.83 -48.48
N TYR A 360 5.94 -7.37 -47.29
CA TYR A 360 7.04 -8.25 -46.93
C TYR A 360 7.03 -9.57 -47.73
N SER A 361 5.85 -10.09 -48.08
CA SER A 361 5.71 -11.27 -48.95
C SER A 361 6.15 -10.99 -50.39
N ALA A 362 6.04 -9.75 -50.86
CA ALA A 362 6.54 -9.31 -52.15
C ALA A 362 8.06 -9.09 -52.15
N ASP A 363 8.58 -8.25 -51.26
CA ASP A 363 9.96 -7.71 -51.31
C ASP A 363 10.85 -8.15 -50.17
N GLY A 364 10.33 -8.85 -49.11
CA GLY A 364 11.08 -9.30 -47.96
C GLY A 364 12.08 -10.41 -48.24
N ALA A 365 13.26 -10.31 -47.68
CA ALA A 365 14.30 -11.33 -47.82
C ALA A 365 14.07 -12.50 -46.82
N LYS A 366 13.61 -13.65 -47.30
CA LYS A 366 13.18 -14.79 -46.46
C LYS A 366 14.24 -15.35 -45.50
N ASN A 367 15.51 -15.29 -45.84
CA ASN A 367 16.58 -15.91 -45.04
C ASN A 367 17.33 -14.95 -44.12
N SER A 368 17.01 -13.66 -44.12
CA SER A 368 17.73 -12.65 -43.36
C SER A 368 16.87 -11.65 -42.58
N ASN A 369 15.57 -11.86 -42.49
CA ASN A 369 14.60 -10.93 -41.86
C ASN A 369 14.85 -9.47 -42.25
N ARG A 370 15.09 -9.20 -43.54
CA ARG A 370 15.44 -7.89 -44.11
C ARG A 370 14.43 -7.47 -45.17
N LEU A 371 14.13 -6.17 -45.17
CA LEU A 371 13.38 -5.51 -46.23
C LEU A 371 14.19 -4.28 -46.67
N SER A 372 14.26 -4.01 -47.98
CA SER A 372 14.99 -2.87 -48.50
C SER A 372 14.13 -2.12 -49.51
N THR A 373 14.15 -0.79 -49.47
CA THR A 373 13.44 0.05 -50.42
C THR A 373 14.33 1.21 -50.86
N SER A 374 14.19 1.64 -52.12
CA SER A 374 14.77 2.86 -52.64
C SER A 374 13.80 4.05 -52.65
N ASP A 375 12.56 3.84 -52.28
CA ASP A 375 11.53 4.87 -52.16
C ASP A 375 11.42 5.37 -50.73
N GLU A 376 11.87 6.60 -50.50
CA GLU A 376 11.90 7.22 -49.17
C GLU A 376 10.49 7.40 -48.55
N ARG A 377 9.45 7.49 -49.37
CA ARG A 377 8.05 7.59 -48.89
C ARG A 377 7.56 6.33 -48.18
N LEU A 378 8.15 5.17 -48.50
CA LEU A 378 7.83 3.89 -47.85
C LEU A 378 8.51 3.73 -46.48
N CYS A 379 9.47 4.58 -46.13
CA CYS A 379 10.10 4.51 -44.81
C CYS A 379 9.07 4.71 -43.69
N SER A 380 8.16 5.66 -43.82
CA SER A 380 7.11 5.86 -42.81
C SER A 380 6.15 4.68 -42.72
N PHE A 381 5.78 4.05 -43.82
CA PHE A 381 4.96 2.85 -43.84
C PHE A 381 5.67 1.68 -43.11
N ILE A 382 6.95 1.47 -43.42
CA ILE A 382 7.74 0.39 -42.77
C ILE A 382 7.87 0.65 -41.27
N GLU A 383 8.20 1.88 -40.86
CA GLU A 383 8.44 2.25 -39.45
C GLU A 383 7.17 2.27 -38.62
N GLU A 384 6.04 2.68 -39.17
CA GLU A 384 4.74 2.71 -38.51
C GLU A 384 4.10 1.32 -38.38
N VAL A 385 4.17 0.53 -39.47
CA VAL A 385 3.29 -0.65 -39.61
C VAL A 385 3.99 -1.98 -39.34
N SER A 386 5.31 -2.09 -39.48
CA SER A 386 6.03 -3.36 -39.29
C SER A 386 5.85 -3.97 -37.91
N CYS A 387 5.84 -3.16 -36.84
CA CYS A 387 5.66 -3.65 -35.48
C CYS A 387 4.25 -4.20 -35.22
N LEU A 388 3.22 -3.69 -35.93
CA LEU A 388 1.86 -4.20 -35.87
C LEU A 388 1.78 -5.62 -36.48
N ALA A 389 2.61 -5.90 -37.48
CA ALA A 389 2.68 -7.17 -38.17
C ALA A 389 3.61 -8.22 -37.52
N GLY A 390 4.18 -7.91 -36.35
CA GLY A 390 5.14 -8.79 -35.66
C GLY A 390 6.58 -8.68 -36.16
N TYR A 391 6.93 -7.66 -36.92
CA TYR A 391 8.28 -7.37 -37.43
C TYR A 391 8.88 -6.17 -36.67
N TYR A 392 9.68 -6.40 -35.64
CA TYR A 392 10.26 -5.34 -34.84
C TYR A 392 11.60 -4.88 -35.40
N ILE A 393 11.73 -3.60 -35.77
CA ILE A 393 12.95 -3.06 -36.40
C ILE A 393 14.12 -3.15 -35.44
N SER A 394 15.17 -3.86 -35.81
CA SER A 394 16.43 -3.98 -35.07
C SER A 394 17.49 -3.01 -35.54
N SER A 395 17.56 -2.73 -36.83
CA SER A 395 18.46 -1.74 -37.40
C SER A 395 17.93 -1.19 -38.72
N LYS A 396 18.26 0.07 -38.97
CA LYS A 396 18.05 0.75 -40.27
C LYS A 396 19.42 1.16 -40.80
N LYS A 397 19.78 0.73 -42.01
CA LYS A 397 20.98 1.18 -42.74
C LYS A 397 20.57 1.98 -43.95
N ILE A 398 21.33 3.02 -44.28
CA ILE A 398 21.18 3.81 -45.47
C ILE A 398 22.46 3.66 -46.26
N GLU A 399 22.38 3.12 -47.46
CA GLU A 399 23.50 2.89 -48.35
C GLU A 399 23.24 3.60 -49.70
N ILE A 400 24.26 4.18 -50.31
CA ILE A 400 24.21 4.70 -51.65
C ILE A 400 24.89 3.70 -52.55
N ARG A 401 24.17 3.12 -53.50
CA ARG A 401 24.69 2.18 -54.48
C ARG A 401 23.94 2.22 -55.78
N ASP A 402 24.60 1.74 -56.83
CA ASP A 402 23.94 1.56 -58.14
C ASP A 402 22.90 0.45 -58.05
N THR A 403 21.69 0.70 -58.55
CA THR A 403 20.64 -0.26 -58.77
C THR A 403 20.45 -0.47 -60.28
N PRO A 404 19.81 -1.58 -60.70
CA PRO A 404 19.51 -1.82 -62.16
C PRO A 404 18.74 -0.71 -62.83
N TYR A 405 18.09 0.17 -62.03
CA TYR A 405 17.21 1.22 -62.53
C TYR A 405 17.68 2.67 -62.25
N LYS A 406 18.69 2.85 -61.38
CA LYS A 406 19.19 4.17 -60.98
C LYS A 406 20.62 4.11 -60.45
N LYS A 407 21.52 4.94 -60.96
CA LYS A 407 22.83 5.23 -60.39
C LYS A 407 22.71 6.04 -59.13
N ASP A 408 23.60 5.81 -58.18
CA ASP A 408 23.65 6.49 -56.85
C ASP A 408 22.28 6.45 -56.12
N ALA A 409 21.57 5.33 -56.18
CA ALA A 409 20.30 5.18 -55.50
C ALA A 409 20.50 5.05 -53.99
N LYS A 410 19.80 5.91 -53.24
CA LYS A 410 19.73 5.79 -51.76
C LYS A 410 18.85 4.60 -51.39
N LEU A 411 19.44 3.60 -50.77
CA LEU A 411 18.73 2.36 -50.36
C LEU A 411 18.56 2.32 -48.85
N PHE A 412 17.32 2.20 -48.40
CA PHE A 412 16.95 2.05 -46.98
C PHE A 412 16.78 0.57 -46.71
N SER A 413 17.64 -0.01 -45.89
CA SER A 413 17.58 -1.42 -45.50
C SER A 413 17.20 -1.59 -44.03
N TYR A 414 16.11 -2.30 -43.77
CA TYR A 414 15.55 -2.59 -42.46
C TYR A 414 15.80 -4.05 -42.10
N HIS A 415 16.33 -4.32 -40.92
CA HIS A 415 16.44 -5.64 -40.35
C HIS A 415 15.45 -5.78 -39.19
N PHE A 416 14.79 -6.95 -39.06
CA PHE A 416 13.72 -7.18 -38.11
C PHE A 416 14.06 -8.29 -37.11
N VAL A 417 13.54 -8.14 -35.88
CA VAL A 417 13.34 -9.24 -34.94
C VAL A 417 11.94 -9.76 -35.11
N VAL A 418 11.81 -11.06 -35.24
CA VAL A 418 10.51 -11.74 -35.37
C VAL A 418 10.49 -12.94 -34.41
N LYS A 419 9.29 -13.46 -34.08
CA LYS A 419 9.15 -14.67 -33.30
C LYS A 419 9.86 -15.83 -34.00
N GLN A 420 10.86 -16.43 -33.34
CA GLN A 420 11.56 -17.63 -33.81
C GLN A 420 11.55 -18.72 -32.76
N PRO A 421 11.55 -20.02 -33.16
CA PRO A 421 11.57 -21.11 -32.20
C PRO A 421 12.89 -21.10 -31.38
N LYS A 422 12.78 -21.01 -30.08
CA LYS A 422 13.71 -21.35 -28.98
C LYS A 422 15.07 -20.67 -28.81
N ASN A 423 15.72 -19.98 -29.76
CA ASN A 423 17.16 -19.67 -29.62
C ASN A 423 17.58 -18.18 -29.61
N GLN A 424 16.67 -17.22 -29.73
CA GLN A 424 17.03 -15.77 -29.72
C GLN A 424 16.17 -14.99 -28.74
N LEU A 425 16.35 -15.27 -27.46
CA LEU A 425 15.76 -14.47 -26.38
C LEU A 425 16.67 -13.30 -26.01
N TRP A 426 16.08 -12.19 -25.59
CA TRP A 426 16.79 -11.08 -25.01
C TRP A 426 17.41 -11.52 -23.69
N LYS A 427 18.77 -11.51 -23.60
CA LYS A 427 19.52 -11.81 -22.39
C LYS A 427 20.05 -10.52 -21.80
N VAL A 428 19.93 -10.34 -20.49
CA VAL A 428 20.52 -9.22 -19.75
C VAL A 428 22.04 -9.41 -19.74
N ILE A 429 22.78 -8.41 -20.21
CA ILE A 429 24.25 -8.47 -20.28
C ILE A 429 24.95 -7.43 -19.40
N ASP A 430 24.25 -6.36 -18.99
CA ASP A 430 24.77 -5.33 -18.11
C ASP A 430 23.63 -4.55 -17.44
N ILE A 431 23.84 -4.17 -16.16
CA ILE A 431 22.93 -3.32 -15.40
C ILE A 431 23.79 -2.33 -14.62
N LYS A 432 23.55 -1.03 -14.76
CA LYS A 432 24.26 0.02 -14.04
C LYS A 432 23.44 1.27 -13.81
N PRO A 433 23.73 2.06 -12.76
CA PRO A 433 23.07 3.34 -12.51
C PRO A 433 23.15 4.28 -13.72
N TYR A 434 22.06 4.97 -14.03
CA TYR A 434 22.02 5.96 -15.09
C TYR A 434 22.67 7.27 -14.61
N ARG A 435 23.74 7.72 -15.30
CA ARG A 435 24.66 8.76 -14.80
C ARG A 435 24.16 10.21 -14.89
N HIS A 436 22.97 10.45 -15.41
CA HIS A 436 22.42 11.81 -15.59
C HIS A 436 21.53 12.30 -14.43
N GLY A 437 21.60 11.67 -13.24
CA GLY A 437 20.79 12.02 -12.09
C GLY A 437 19.32 11.66 -12.25
N GLU A 438 18.45 12.34 -11.53
CA GLU A 438 16.99 12.16 -11.62
C GLU A 438 16.44 12.70 -12.93
N VAL A 439 15.64 11.89 -13.62
CA VAL A 439 14.99 12.22 -14.90
C VAL A 439 13.50 11.93 -14.84
N ASP A 440 12.73 12.64 -15.66
CA ASP A 440 11.28 12.43 -15.74
C ASP A 440 10.95 10.97 -16.02
N ALA A 441 10.16 10.38 -15.13
CA ALA A 441 9.65 9.02 -15.19
C ALA A 441 8.31 8.97 -15.93
N TRP A 442 8.13 7.97 -16.79
CA TRP A 442 6.95 7.79 -17.62
C TRP A 442 6.52 6.33 -17.64
N CYS A 443 5.21 6.09 -17.72
CA CYS A 443 4.63 4.75 -17.92
C CYS A 443 3.38 4.82 -18.80
N VAL A 444 2.85 3.66 -19.19
CA VAL A 444 1.55 3.49 -19.83
C VAL A 444 0.68 2.65 -18.93
N GLU A 445 -0.51 3.13 -18.64
CA GLU A 445 -1.56 2.38 -17.96
C GLU A 445 -2.45 1.70 -19.00
N GLU A 446 -2.39 0.36 -19.06
CA GLU A 446 -3.25 -0.48 -19.89
C GLU A 446 -4.14 -1.34 -18.98
N PRO A 447 -5.48 -1.14 -19.01
CA PRO A 447 -6.38 -1.60 -17.93
C PRO A 447 -6.82 -3.07 -18.00
N ILE A 448 -6.32 -3.89 -18.92
CA ILE A 448 -6.81 -5.28 -19.12
C ILE A 448 -5.72 -6.34 -18.88
N THR A 449 -4.53 -6.16 -19.41
CA THR A 449 -3.42 -7.12 -19.24
C THR A 449 -2.25 -6.53 -18.48
N HIS A 450 -2.32 -5.23 -18.20
CA HIS A 450 -1.35 -4.38 -17.51
C HIS A 450 0.06 -4.63 -17.97
N SER A 451 0.17 -4.73 -19.24
CA SER A 451 1.42 -4.99 -19.91
C SER A 451 1.48 -4.24 -21.22
N PHE A 452 2.64 -3.77 -21.57
CA PHE A 452 2.86 -3.17 -22.86
C PHE A 452 4.22 -3.57 -23.41
N THR A 453 4.32 -3.50 -24.72
CA THR A 453 5.50 -3.96 -25.44
C THR A 453 6.42 -2.77 -25.73
N LEU A 454 7.61 -2.77 -25.14
CA LEU A 454 8.67 -1.81 -25.48
C LEU A 454 9.20 -2.04 -26.89
N GLU A 455 9.91 -1.08 -27.45
CA GLU A 455 10.65 -1.25 -28.68
C GLU A 455 11.59 -2.48 -28.56
N GLY A 456 11.28 -3.54 -29.31
CA GLY A 456 11.99 -4.83 -29.26
C GLY A 456 11.27 -5.95 -28.52
N GLY A 457 10.05 -5.76 -27.96
CA GLY A 457 9.15 -6.82 -27.48
C GLY A 457 9.23 -7.18 -26.01
N ILE A 458 9.40 -6.23 -25.04
CA ILE A 458 9.58 -6.44 -23.58
C ILE A 458 8.36 -5.98 -22.74
N VAL A 459 7.91 -6.72 -21.67
CA VAL A 459 6.60 -6.57 -20.94
C VAL A 459 6.66 -6.41 -19.40
N THR A 460 5.65 -5.77 -18.66
CA THR A 460 5.62 -5.33 -17.21
C THR A 460 4.24 -5.22 -16.48
N GLY A 461 4.01 -5.19 -15.05
CA GLY A 461 2.77 -5.27 -14.23
C GLY A 461 2.62 -4.84 -12.69
N ASN A 462 1.47 -5.12 -11.62
CA ASN A 462 1.19 -4.74 -10.13
C ASN A 462 -0.05 -5.14 -9.27
N CYS A 463 -0.88 -4.73 -7.84
CA CYS A 463 -1.49 -5.24 -6.55
C CYS A 463 -2.90 -4.85 -5.90
N ASP A 464 -3.88 -5.45 -4.78
CA ASP A 464 -4.25 -5.71 -3.36
C ASP A 464 -5.72 -5.89 -2.77
N LEU A 465 -6.51 -6.48 -1.54
CA LEU A 465 -7.38 -6.76 -0.29
C LEU A 465 -8.73 -7.57 -0.24
N VAL A 466 -9.45 -7.95 1.08
CA VAL A 466 -10.32 -9.17 1.34
C VAL A 466 -11.86 -8.97 1.51
N ASN A 467 -12.71 -9.69 0.81
CA ASN A 467 -14.12 -9.98 1.04
C ASN A 467 -14.31 -11.50 1.28
N LEU A 468 -14.43 -11.92 2.55
CA LEU A 468 -14.49 -13.35 2.91
C LEU A 468 -15.69 -14.07 2.30
N GLU A 469 -16.86 -13.41 2.26
CA GLU A 469 -18.07 -13.97 1.67
C GLU A 469 -17.84 -14.31 0.19
N ASP A 470 -17.32 -13.38 -0.59
CA ASP A 470 -17.01 -13.60 -2.00
C ASP A 470 -15.98 -14.72 -2.19
N MET A 471 -14.94 -14.76 -1.36
CA MET A 471 -13.90 -15.79 -1.45
C MET A 471 -14.43 -17.20 -1.14
N LEU A 472 -15.32 -17.34 -0.17
CA LEU A 472 -15.93 -18.63 0.19
C LEU A 472 -17.02 -19.06 -0.79
N GLN A 473 -17.83 -18.13 -1.31
CA GLN A 473 -18.94 -18.47 -2.22
C GLN A 473 -18.47 -18.72 -3.66
N ASN A 474 -17.47 -17.97 -4.13
CA ASN A 474 -16.99 -18.01 -5.52
C ASN A 474 -15.62 -18.70 -5.68
N GLY A 475 -15.06 -19.19 -4.56
CA GLY A 475 -13.71 -19.74 -4.53
C GLY A 475 -12.62 -18.66 -4.56
N THR A 476 -11.40 -19.07 -4.26
CA THR A 476 -10.21 -18.22 -4.21
C THR A 476 -8.97 -18.96 -4.65
N VAL A 477 -7.83 -18.29 -4.79
CA VAL A 477 -6.54 -18.93 -5.09
C VAL A 477 -5.56 -18.62 -3.97
N ILE A 478 -4.95 -19.66 -3.39
CA ILE A 478 -3.93 -19.55 -2.34
C ILE A 478 -2.68 -20.28 -2.83
N SER A 479 -1.54 -19.59 -2.87
CA SER A 479 -0.26 -20.16 -3.34
C SER A 479 -0.42 -20.87 -4.70
N GLU A 480 -1.04 -20.20 -5.67
CA GLU A 480 -1.30 -20.69 -7.04
C GLU A 480 -2.25 -21.90 -7.11
N THR A 481 -2.84 -22.31 -5.99
CA THR A 481 -3.79 -23.44 -5.94
C THR A 481 -5.21 -22.92 -5.83
N MET A 482 -6.09 -23.37 -6.73
CA MET A 482 -7.52 -23.06 -6.69
C MET A 482 -8.18 -23.72 -5.48
N ILE A 483 -8.85 -22.93 -4.68
CA ILE A 483 -9.70 -23.35 -3.55
C ILE A 483 -11.15 -23.15 -3.95
N GLU A 484 -11.86 -24.23 -4.14
CA GLU A 484 -13.28 -24.20 -4.50
C GLU A 484 -14.18 -23.85 -3.31
N LYS A 485 -15.45 -23.59 -3.59
CA LYS A 485 -16.47 -23.34 -2.56
C LYS A 485 -16.51 -24.49 -1.55
N PRO A 486 -16.44 -24.22 -0.23
CA PRO A 486 -16.49 -25.26 0.81
C PRO A 486 -17.78 -26.07 0.79
N HIS A 487 -17.66 -27.36 1.07
CA HIS A 487 -18.78 -28.29 1.15
C HIS A 487 -19.15 -28.68 2.60
N SER A 488 -18.67 -27.95 3.59
CA SER A 488 -19.04 -28.09 5.00
C SER A 488 -18.56 -26.87 5.81
N PHE A 489 -19.14 -26.67 6.97
CA PHE A 489 -18.77 -25.60 7.90
C PHE A 489 -17.31 -25.72 8.37
N THR A 490 -16.86 -26.91 8.75
CA THR A 490 -15.48 -27.15 9.19
C THR A 490 -14.48 -26.81 8.07
N THR A 491 -14.79 -27.17 6.81
CA THR A 491 -13.94 -26.81 5.66
C THR A 491 -13.92 -25.31 5.44
N ALA A 492 -15.06 -24.64 5.55
CA ALA A 492 -15.13 -23.16 5.45
C ALA A 492 -14.26 -22.49 6.53
N CYS A 493 -14.31 -22.97 7.77
CA CYS A 493 -13.47 -22.48 8.85
C CYS A 493 -11.96 -22.65 8.55
N THR A 494 -11.55 -23.81 8.04
CA THR A 494 -10.16 -24.10 7.69
C THR A 494 -9.68 -23.17 6.56
N ILE A 495 -10.46 -23.00 5.51
CA ILE A 495 -10.13 -22.10 4.39
C ILE A 495 -10.06 -20.66 4.88
N THR A 496 -10.97 -20.24 5.77
CA THR A 496 -10.95 -18.90 6.38
C THR A 496 -9.63 -18.63 7.10
N THR A 497 -9.09 -19.59 7.85
CA THR A 497 -7.81 -19.39 8.54
C THR A 497 -6.63 -19.29 7.56
N GLN A 498 -6.66 -20.02 6.46
CA GLN A 498 -5.66 -19.89 5.40
C GLN A 498 -5.74 -18.52 4.69
N ILE A 499 -6.95 -18.04 4.41
CA ILE A 499 -7.17 -16.69 3.86
C ILE A 499 -6.60 -15.64 4.81
N ILE A 500 -6.94 -15.71 6.10
CA ILE A 500 -6.46 -14.79 7.14
C ILE A 500 -4.93 -14.76 7.18
N ALA A 501 -4.26 -15.90 7.15
CA ALA A 501 -2.81 -16.01 7.17
C ALA A 501 -2.17 -15.38 5.92
N GLN A 502 -2.73 -15.63 4.74
CA GLN A 502 -2.24 -15.08 3.48
C GLN A 502 -2.44 -13.56 3.42
N VAL A 503 -3.61 -13.06 3.83
CA VAL A 503 -3.88 -11.63 3.89
C VAL A 503 -2.90 -10.94 4.85
N ALA A 504 -2.74 -11.45 6.06
CA ALA A 504 -1.80 -10.90 7.06
C ALA A 504 -0.34 -10.90 6.59
N SER A 505 0.03 -11.80 5.69
CA SER A 505 1.38 -11.85 5.09
C SER A 505 1.57 -10.90 3.90
N ASN A 506 0.48 -10.32 3.37
CA ASN A 506 0.49 -9.45 2.19
C ASN A 506 0.09 -8.01 2.51
N GLN A 507 -0.21 -7.68 3.77
CA GLN A 507 -0.51 -6.32 4.21
C GLN A 507 0.11 -6.04 5.57
N TYR A 508 0.29 -4.75 5.88
CA TYR A 508 0.57 -4.27 7.22
C TYR A 508 -0.72 -3.75 7.86
N GLY A 509 -0.96 -4.13 9.12
CA GLY A 509 -2.15 -3.72 9.86
C GLY A 509 -3.21 -4.81 10.04
N GLY A 510 -4.32 -4.44 10.66
CA GLY A 510 -5.40 -5.36 11.01
C GLY A 510 -6.34 -5.63 9.84
N GLN A 511 -6.79 -6.85 9.75
CA GLN A 511 -7.88 -7.27 8.85
C GLN A 511 -9.14 -7.57 9.65
N SER A 512 -10.31 -7.38 9.04
CA SER A 512 -11.58 -7.75 9.66
C SER A 512 -12.34 -8.76 8.80
N VAL A 513 -12.92 -9.74 9.47
CA VAL A 513 -13.77 -10.76 8.87
C VAL A 513 -15.11 -10.85 9.63
N SER A 514 -16.22 -11.06 8.93
CA SER A 514 -17.51 -11.31 9.55
C SER A 514 -17.83 -12.80 9.65
N LEU A 515 -18.43 -13.21 10.77
CA LEU A 515 -18.94 -14.57 10.95
C LEU A 515 -20.17 -14.86 10.07
N SER A 516 -20.88 -13.83 9.60
CA SER A 516 -22.00 -13.98 8.66
C SER A 516 -21.59 -14.74 7.39
N ALA A 517 -20.35 -14.56 6.91
CA ALA A 517 -19.82 -15.28 5.77
C ALA A 517 -19.71 -16.80 5.96
N LEU A 518 -19.65 -17.27 7.22
CA LEU A 518 -19.57 -18.68 7.58
C LEU A 518 -20.96 -19.33 7.80
N ALA A 519 -21.97 -18.52 8.19
CA ALA A 519 -23.28 -19.02 8.57
C ALA A 519 -23.97 -19.88 7.49
N PRO A 520 -23.93 -19.56 6.18
CA PRO A 520 -24.54 -20.39 5.14
C PRO A 520 -23.98 -21.82 5.06
N PHE A 521 -22.76 -22.05 5.52
CA PHE A 521 -22.10 -23.35 5.49
C PHE A 521 -22.59 -24.30 6.60
N VAL A 522 -23.27 -23.79 7.62
CA VAL A 522 -23.92 -24.60 8.64
C VAL A 522 -25.08 -25.38 8.04
N ASP A 523 -25.91 -24.74 7.22
CA ASP A 523 -27.02 -25.42 6.53
C ASP A 523 -26.51 -26.44 5.47
N ILE A 524 -25.40 -26.13 4.79
CA ILE A 524 -24.73 -27.07 3.89
C ILE A 524 -24.29 -28.32 4.67
N SER A 525 -23.70 -28.15 5.85
CA SER A 525 -23.31 -29.27 6.73
C SER A 525 -24.55 -30.04 7.24
N ARG A 526 -25.62 -29.34 7.63
CA ARG A 526 -26.88 -29.96 8.07
C ARG A 526 -27.45 -30.87 7.00
N LYS A 527 -27.54 -30.37 5.74
CA LYS A 527 -27.99 -31.16 4.59
C LYS A 527 -27.09 -32.35 4.31
N LYS A 528 -25.77 -32.17 4.41
CA LYS A 528 -24.78 -33.24 4.19
C LYS A 528 -24.90 -34.33 5.25
N ILE A 529 -25.02 -33.97 6.52
CA ILE A 529 -25.19 -34.93 7.64
C ILE A 529 -26.49 -35.72 7.46
N ARG A 530 -27.61 -35.05 7.12
CA ARG A 530 -28.88 -35.71 6.82
C ARG A 530 -28.72 -36.71 5.68
N GLN A 531 -28.04 -36.32 4.59
CA GLN A 531 -27.83 -37.20 3.43
C GLN A 531 -26.94 -38.42 3.78
N GLN A 532 -25.95 -38.25 4.65
CA GLN A 532 -25.11 -39.34 5.13
C GLN A 532 -25.95 -40.40 5.86
N PHE A 533 -26.84 -40.02 6.79
CA PHE A 533 -27.72 -40.96 7.47
C PHE A 533 -28.65 -41.70 6.48
N ILE A 534 -29.17 -40.99 5.48
CA ILE A 534 -30.01 -41.59 4.44
C ILE A 534 -29.23 -42.63 3.65
N ASN A 535 -27.99 -42.30 3.25
CA ASN A 535 -27.10 -43.20 2.49
C ASN A 535 -26.71 -44.44 3.30
N ASP A 536 -26.56 -44.29 4.62
CA ASP A 536 -26.27 -45.38 5.55
C ASP A 536 -27.53 -46.22 5.89
N GLY A 537 -28.69 -45.90 5.30
CA GLY A 537 -29.96 -46.58 5.55
C GLY A 537 -30.56 -46.30 6.92
N LEU A 538 -30.14 -45.23 7.62
CA LEU A 538 -30.60 -44.86 8.95
C LEU A 538 -31.64 -43.75 8.90
N THR A 539 -32.76 -43.92 9.61
CA THR A 539 -33.72 -42.85 9.88
C THR A 539 -33.46 -42.30 11.27
N VAL A 540 -33.07 -41.06 11.39
CA VAL A 540 -32.77 -40.37 12.65
C VAL A 540 -33.70 -39.15 12.85
N SER A 541 -33.89 -38.73 14.09
CA SER A 541 -34.64 -37.50 14.42
C SER A 541 -33.84 -36.26 14.01
N ASP A 542 -34.53 -35.16 13.78
CA ASP A 542 -33.88 -33.84 13.52
C ASP A 542 -32.98 -33.41 14.68
N GLU A 543 -33.35 -33.75 15.93
CA GLU A 543 -32.52 -33.51 17.10
C GLU A 543 -31.12 -34.17 17.01
N ILE A 544 -31.00 -35.38 16.49
CA ILE A 544 -29.71 -36.07 16.28
C ILE A 544 -28.89 -35.32 15.23
N ILE A 545 -29.56 -34.85 14.17
CA ILE A 545 -28.93 -34.07 13.12
C ILE A 545 -28.36 -32.76 13.69
N GLU A 546 -29.18 -32.01 14.42
CA GLU A 546 -28.77 -30.73 15.03
C GLU A 546 -27.62 -30.92 16.05
N ASN A 547 -27.66 -31.99 16.86
CA ASN A 547 -26.52 -32.29 17.75
C ASN A 547 -25.21 -32.54 16.97
N ARG A 548 -25.27 -33.17 15.81
CA ARG A 548 -24.09 -33.35 14.94
C ARG A 548 -23.64 -32.01 14.31
N VAL A 549 -24.59 -31.15 13.96
CA VAL A 549 -24.29 -29.79 13.45
C VAL A 549 -23.60 -28.97 14.55
N LEU A 550 -24.11 -29.00 15.78
CA LEU A 550 -23.46 -28.32 16.93
C LEU A 550 -22.05 -28.83 17.19
N ASP A 551 -21.83 -30.15 17.12
CA ASP A 551 -20.49 -30.74 17.21
C ASP A 551 -19.55 -30.24 16.09
N GLU A 552 -20.06 -30.06 14.88
CA GLU A 552 -19.31 -29.54 13.76
C GLU A 552 -18.99 -28.04 13.93
N ILE A 553 -19.95 -27.24 14.41
CA ILE A 553 -19.75 -25.83 14.76
C ILE A 553 -18.63 -25.69 15.78
N LYS A 554 -18.69 -26.50 16.85
CA LYS A 554 -17.68 -26.52 17.92
C LYS A 554 -16.27 -26.79 17.38
N ARG A 555 -16.12 -27.79 16.50
CA ARG A 555 -14.82 -28.13 15.88
C ARG A 555 -14.34 -27.03 14.94
N GLY A 556 -15.24 -26.46 14.13
CA GLY A 556 -14.90 -25.39 13.19
C GLY A 556 -14.44 -24.12 13.90
N VAL A 557 -15.16 -23.69 14.94
CA VAL A 557 -14.79 -22.53 15.77
C VAL A 557 -13.46 -22.77 16.47
N GLN A 558 -13.23 -23.97 17.01
CA GLN A 558 -11.97 -24.36 17.64
C GLN A 558 -10.81 -24.27 16.62
N THR A 559 -11.03 -24.68 15.38
CA THR A 559 -10.02 -24.59 14.32
C THR A 559 -9.64 -23.14 14.08
N ILE A 560 -10.62 -22.24 13.95
CA ILE A 560 -10.35 -20.79 13.77
C ILE A 560 -9.53 -20.25 14.93
N GLN A 561 -9.98 -20.49 16.17
CA GLN A 561 -9.37 -19.90 17.34
C GLN A 561 -7.92 -20.38 17.55
N TYR A 562 -7.66 -21.69 17.44
CA TYR A 562 -6.32 -22.23 17.63
C TYR A 562 -5.37 -21.87 16.48
N GLN A 563 -5.84 -21.93 15.23
CA GLN A 563 -4.98 -21.58 14.11
C GLN A 563 -4.57 -20.11 14.11
N ILE A 564 -5.47 -19.18 14.42
CA ILE A 564 -5.12 -17.76 14.52
C ILE A 564 -4.04 -17.52 15.58
N VAL A 565 -4.13 -18.20 16.74
CA VAL A 565 -3.16 -18.00 17.84
C VAL A 565 -1.81 -18.66 17.53
N THR A 566 -1.82 -19.80 16.82
CA THR A 566 -0.60 -20.60 16.56
C THR A 566 0.10 -20.28 15.24
N LEU A 567 -0.57 -19.58 14.33
CA LEU A 567 0.02 -19.13 13.07
C LEU A 567 0.98 -17.97 13.34
N MET A 568 2.18 -18.06 12.77
CA MET A 568 3.12 -16.95 12.69
C MET A 568 3.19 -16.46 11.24
N THR A 569 2.84 -15.20 11.03
CA THR A 569 2.92 -14.54 9.73
C THR A 569 4.36 -14.16 9.37
N THR A 570 4.59 -13.73 8.15
CA THR A 570 5.89 -13.19 7.72
C THR A 570 6.35 -11.99 8.54
N ASN A 571 5.40 -11.29 9.19
CA ASN A 571 5.66 -10.11 10.05
C ASN A 571 6.08 -10.51 11.49
N GLY A 572 6.32 -11.80 11.77
CA GLY A 572 6.81 -12.26 13.05
C GLY A 572 5.82 -12.20 14.22
N GLN A 573 4.51 -12.15 13.94
CA GLN A 573 3.42 -12.15 14.91
C GLN A 573 2.25 -13.02 14.45
N SER A 574 1.33 -13.34 15.36
CA SER A 574 0.03 -13.92 14.99
C SER A 574 -0.74 -12.95 14.08
N PRO A 575 -1.62 -13.46 13.17
CA PRO A 575 -2.43 -12.59 12.32
C PRO A 575 -3.21 -11.57 13.14
N PHE A 576 -3.05 -10.28 12.81
CA PHE A 576 -3.83 -9.21 13.40
C PHE A 576 -5.24 -9.23 12.76
N VAL A 577 -6.16 -9.96 13.38
CA VAL A 577 -7.52 -10.17 12.85
C VAL A 577 -8.60 -9.78 13.87
N THR A 578 -9.61 -9.08 13.36
CA THR A 578 -10.85 -8.74 14.06
C THR A 578 -11.99 -9.60 13.52
N VAL A 579 -12.73 -10.23 14.41
CA VAL A 579 -13.92 -11.03 14.09
C VAL A 579 -15.16 -10.25 14.48
N PHE A 580 -16.03 -10.01 13.50
CA PHE A 580 -17.26 -9.23 13.64
C PHE A 580 -18.45 -10.15 13.83
N MET A 581 -19.19 -9.92 14.89
CA MET A 581 -20.35 -10.70 15.34
C MET A 581 -21.60 -9.82 15.30
N TYR A 582 -22.34 -9.85 14.18
CA TYR A 582 -23.49 -9.00 13.90
C TYR A 582 -24.65 -9.83 13.34
N LEU A 583 -25.74 -9.99 14.13
CA LEU A 583 -26.86 -10.85 13.76
C LEU A 583 -27.71 -10.24 12.62
N ASN A 584 -27.96 -8.93 12.66
CA ASN A 584 -28.76 -8.23 11.65
C ASN A 584 -28.03 -8.04 10.30
N GLU A 585 -26.79 -8.47 10.18
CA GLU A 585 -26.11 -8.57 8.89
C GLU A 585 -26.77 -9.62 7.98
N VAL A 586 -27.48 -10.59 8.56
CA VAL A 586 -28.19 -11.66 7.85
C VAL A 586 -29.70 -11.47 8.00
N GLN A 587 -30.41 -11.48 6.86
CA GLN A 587 -31.88 -11.27 6.86
C GLN A 587 -32.69 -12.59 6.93
N ASP A 588 -32.11 -13.69 6.41
CA ASP A 588 -32.76 -14.99 6.45
C ASP A 588 -32.79 -15.58 7.86
N LYS A 589 -33.95 -15.99 8.33
CA LYS A 589 -34.15 -16.45 9.72
C LYS A 589 -33.33 -17.68 10.09
N GLN A 590 -33.20 -18.66 9.18
CA GLN A 590 -32.40 -19.86 9.46
C GLN A 590 -30.93 -19.54 9.51
N THR A 591 -30.43 -18.75 8.57
CA THR A 591 -29.04 -18.32 8.54
C THR A 591 -28.70 -17.42 9.75
N LYS A 592 -29.63 -16.56 10.19
CA LYS A 592 -29.48 -15.76 11.42
C LYS A 592 -29.41 -16.64 12.67
N HIS A 593 -30.24 -17.68 12.75
CA HIS A 593 -30.19 -18.66 13.83
C HIS A 593 -28.83 -19.42 13.83
N ASP A 594 -28.41 -19.88 12.66
CA ASP A 594 -27.13 -20.56 12.51
C ASP A 594 -25.94 -19.65 12.86
N LEU A 595 -26.01 -18.35 12.52
CA LEU A 595 -25.04 -17.33 12.93
C LEU A 595 -25.02 -17.16 14.46
N ALA A 596 -26.19 -17.15 15.11
CA ALA A 596 -26.26 -17.08 16.57
C ALA A 596 -25.58 -18.28 17.25
N LEU A 597 -25.73 -19.50 16.73
CA LEU A 597 -25.01 -20.68 17.21
C LEU A 597 -23.49 -20.56 17.06
N ILE A 598 -23.02 -20.00 15.96
CA ILE A 598 -21.58 -19.74 15.76
C ILE A 598 -21.06 -18.71 16.76
N ILE A 599 -21.79 -17.59 16.95
CA ILE A 599 -21.43 -16.53 17.91
C ILE A 599 -21.37 -17.10 19.33
N GLU A 600 -22.38 -17.88 19.70
CA GLU A 600 -22.43 -18.54 21.01
C GLU A 600 -21.20 -19.40 21.27
N GLU A 601 -20.83 -20.23 20.30
CA GLU A 601 -19.65 -21.10 20.43
C GLU A 601 -18.33 -20.31 20.45
N VAL A 602 -18.21 -19.24 19.65
CA VAL A 602 -17.05 -18.34 19.69
C VAL A 602 -16.88 -17.73 21.09
N LEU A 603 -17.96 -17.23 21.69
CA LEU A 603 -17.94 -16.64 23.02
C LEU A 603 -17.63 -17.68 24.10
N LYS A 604 -18.20 -18.91 24.04
CA LYS A 604 -17.90 -20.02 24.94
C LYS A 604 -16.42 -20.40 24.94
N GLN A 605 -15.85 -20.58 23.77
CA GLN A 605 -14.44 -20.94 23.63
C GLN A 605 -13.51 -19.78 24.05
N ARG A 606 -13.89 -18.53 23.75
CA ARG A 606 -13.14 -17.37 24.21
C ARG A 606 -13.19 -17.22 25.73
N TYR A 607 -14.34 -17.45 26.36
CA TYR A 607 -14.48 -17.48 27.82
C TYR A 607 -13.55 -18.54 28.45
N GLN A 608 -13.40 -19.70 27.83
CA GLN A 608 -12.44 -20.72 28.24
C GLN A 608 -11.00 -20.23 28.12
N GLY A 609 -10.64 -19.57 26.99
CA GLY A 609 -9.30 -19.11 26.66
C GLY A 609 -8.48 -20.18 25.91
N VAL A 610 -7.16 -20.02 25.90
CA VAL A 610 -6.19 -20.98 25.32
C VAL A 610 -5.17 -21.40 26.37
N LYS A 611 -4.64 -22.61 26.23
CA LYS A 611 -3.58 -23.09 27.15
C LYS A 611 -2.22 -22.54 26.72
N ASN A 612 -1.51 -21.97 27.68
CA ASN A 612 -0.09 -21.63 27.50
C ASN A 612 0.81 -22.88 27.54
N GLU A 613 2.12 -22.71 27.43
CA GLU A 613 3.12 -23.77 27.41
C GLU A 613 3.16 -24.63 28.70
N VAL A 614 2.70 -24.09 29.84
CA VAL A 614 2.60 -24.80 31.11
C VAL A 614 1.20 -25.38 31.36
N GLY A 615 0.29 -25.29 30.35
CA GLY A 615 -1.03 -25.91 30.41
C GLY A 615 -2.11 -25.09 31.12
N VAL A 616 -1.86 -23.83 31.43
CA VAL A 616 -2.80 -22.92 32.10
C VAL A 616 -3.63 -22.16 31.06
N TRP A 617 -4.92 -21.98 31.31
CA TRP A 617 -5.83 -21.25 30.46
C TRP A 617 -5.61 -19.73 30.60
N ILE A 618 -5.10 -19.08 29.55
CA ILE A 618 -4.83 -17.65 29.50
C ILE A 618 -5.70 -16.96 28.44
N THR A 619 -5.70 -15.60 28.47
CA THR A 619 -6.37 -14.75 27.48
C THR A 619 -5.48 -14.58 26.26
N PRO A 620 -5.88 -15.04 25.05
CA PRO A 620 -5.12 -14.79 23.83
C PRO A 620 -5.37 -13.35 23.31
N ALA A 621 -4.34 -12.74 22.70
CA ALA A 621 -4.44 -11.41 22.10
C ALA A 621 -5.40 -11.39 20.89
N PHE A 622 -5.37 -12.44 20.07
CA PHE A 622 -6.17 -12.55 18.83
C PHE A 622 -6.99 -13.86 18.80
N PRO A 623 -8.07 -13.90 18.01
CA PRO A 623 -8.69 -12.77 17.28
C PRO A 623 -9.27 -11.74 18.25
N LYS A 624 -9.26 -10.45 17.84
CA LYS A 624 -10.09 -9.44 18.48
C LYS A 624 -11.55 -9.77 18.16
N LEU A 625 -12.45 -9.68 19.15
CA LEU A 625 -13.87 -9.93 18.99
C LEU A 625 -14.65 -8.63 19.13
N ILE A 626 -15.55 -8.36 18.20
CA ILE A 626 -16.50 -7.24 18.24
C ILE A 626 -17.92 -7.81 18.23
N TYR A 627 -18.69 -7.47 19.24
CA TYR A 627 -20.08 -7.85 19.37
C TYR A 627 -20.98 -6.64 19.16
N VAL A 628 -21.90 -6.75 18.18
CA VAL A 628 -22.85 -5.68 17.89
C VAL A 628 -24.03 -5.79 18.82
N LEU A 629 -24.35 -4.70 19.49
CA LEU A 629 -25.53 -4.56 20.34
C LEU A 629 -26.71 -4.15 19.46
N GLU A 630 -27.74 -4.97 19.47
CA GLU A 630 -28.91 -4.88 18.61
C GLU A 630 -30.17 -4.94 19.44
N GLU A 631 -31.30 -4.49 18.90
CA GLU A 631 -32.62 -4.61 19.60
C GLU A 631 -32.93 -6.08 19.94
N ASP A 632 -32.55 -7.00 19.04
CA ASP A 632 -32.78 -8.45 19.19
C ASP A 632 -31.94 -9.10 20.29
N ASN A 633 -30.92 -8.42 20.86
CA ASN A 633 -30.00 -9.03 21.83
C ASN A 633 -29.78 -8.23 23.12
N ILE A 634 -30.21 -6.94 23.20
CA ILE A 634 -29.89 -6.08 24.33
C ILE A 634 -30.89 -6.14 25.48
N TYR A 635 -32.17 -6.42 25.23
CA TYR A 635 -33.19 -6.46 26.25
C TYR A 635 -33.44 -7.88 26.75
N LYS A 636 -33.81 -8.06 28.04
CA LYS A 636 -33.98 -9.37 28.67
C LYS A 636 -35.00 -10.29 27.99
N ASP A 637 -35.99 -9.73 27.34
CA ASP A 637 -37.04 -10.42 26.57
C ASP A 637 -36.71 -10.60 25.09
N SER A 638 -35.55 -10.10 24.63
CA SER A 638 -35.07 -10.29 23.25
C SER A 638 -34.65 -11.74 23.01
N PRO A 639 -34.85 -12.27 21.79
CA PRO A 639 -34.63 -13.70 21.48
C PRO A 639 -33.18 -14.14 21.62
N TYR A 640 -32.23 -13.21 21.46
CA TYR A 640 -30.81 -13.47 21.54
C TYR A 640 -30.10 -12.83 22.75
N TYR A 641 -30.84 -12.40 23.78
CA TYR A 641 -30.26 -11.78 24.99
C TYR A 641 -29.23 -12.68 25.70
N TYR A 642 -29.42 -13.99 25.65
CA TYR A 642 -28.47 -14.95 26.22
C TYR A 642 -27.04 -14.81 25.65
N LEU A 643 -26.88 -14.33 24.42
CA LEU A 643 -25.58 -14.03 23.82
C LEU A 643 -24.93 -12.83 24.50
N THR A 644 -25.72 -11.80 24.84
CA THR A 644 -25.22 -10.62 25.58
C THR A 644 -24.79 -10.97 27.00
N GLU A 645 -25.54 -11.85 27.69
CA GLU A 645 -25.10 -12.36 28.99
C GLU A 645 -23.79 -13.15 28.88
N LEU A 646 -23.63 -13.97 27.85
CA LEU A 646 -22.41 -14.71 27.58
C LEU A 646 -21.24 -13.78 27.21
N ALA A 647 -21.51 -12.76 26.41
CA ALA A 647 -20.53 -11.71 26.05
C ALA A 647 -20.06 -10.95 27.30
N ALA A 648 -20.98 -10.55 28.20
CA ALA A 648 -20.66 -9.90 29.46
C ALA A 648 -19.76 -10.77 30.35
N LYS A 649 -20.08 -12.06 30.50
CA LYS A 649 -19.25 -13.04 31.22
C LYS A 649 -17.85 -13.16 30.59
N CYS A 650 -17.79 -13.18 29.25
CA CYS A 650 -16.52 -13.25 28.52
C CYS A 650 -15.69 -11.99 28.73
N THR A 651 -16.28 -10.81 28.67
CA THR A 651 -15.63 -9.52 28.91
C THR A 651 -15.07 -9.44 30.34
N ALA A 652 -15.85 -9.80 31.35
CA ALA A 652 -15.40 -9.79 32.74
C ALA A 652 -14.14 -10.64 32.97
N LYS A 653 -14.02 -11.76 32.27
CA LYS A 653 -12.92 -12.72 32.45
C LYS A 653 -11.78 -12.57 31.45
N ARG A 654 -12.06 -12.14 30.22
CA ARG A 654 -11.13 -12.23 29.08
C ARG A 654 -10.96 -10.91 28.30
N LEU A 655 -11.40 -9.79 28.80
CA LEU A 655 -11.28 -8.46 28.19
C LEU A 655 -12.00 -8.28 26.83
N VAL A 656 -12.68 -9.27 26.34
CA VAL A 656 -13.40 -9.24 25.04
C VAL A 656 -14.79 -9.91 25.20
N PRO A 657 -15.74 -9.57 24.32
CA PRO A 657 -15.66 -8.72 23.11
C PRO A 657 -15.69 -7.22 23.43
N ASP A 658 -15.38 -6.42 22.41
CA ASP A 658 -15.72 -5.00 22.35
C ASP A 658 -17.16 -4.85 21.85
N TYR A 659 -17.78 -3.68 22.08
CA TYR A 659 -19.17 -3.43 21.82
C TYR A 659 -19.38 -2.29 20.83
N ILE A 660 -20.17 -2.55 19.77
CA ILE A 660 -20.66 -1.53 18.84
C ILE A 660 -22.17 -1.41 19.01
N SER A 661 -22.67 -0.18 19.17
CA SER A 661 -24.10 0.11 19.16
C SER A 661 -24.62 0.18 17.74
N GLU A 662 -25.47 -0.75 17.32
CA GLU A 662 -26.19 -0.66 16.05
C GLU A 662 -27.02 0.61 15.96
N LYS A 663 -27.69 0.97 17.04
CA LYS A 663 -28.54 2.17 17.15
C LYS A 663 -27.79 3.45 16.84
N ILE A 664 -26.66 3.69 17.52
CA ILE A 664 -25.85 4.91 17.33
C ILE A 664 -25.09 4.85 15.99
N MET A 665 -24.58 3.69 15.61
CA MET A 665 -23.89 3.51 14.33
C MET A 665 -24.81 3.87 13.16
N LYS A 666 -26.05 3.40 13.16
CA LYS A 666 -27.05 3.73 12.13
C LYS A 666 -27.37 5.23 12.06
N GLN A 667 -27.36 5.93 13.20
CA GLN A 667 -27.55 7.39 13.22
C GLN A 667 -26.37 8.14 12.57
N LEU A 668 -25.15 7.65 12.75
CA LEU A 668 -23.93 8.31 12.28
C LEU A 668 -23.48 7.86 10.88
N LYS A 669 -24.01 6.76 10.34
CA LYS A 669 -23.55 6.09 9.12
C LYS A 669 -24.70 5.75 8.15
N ASP A 670 -25.49 6.74 7.78
CA ASP A 670 -26.54 6.64 6.74
C ASP A 670 -27.53 5.47 6.95
N GLY A 671 -27.87 5.15 8.20
CA GLY A 671 -28.82 4.07 8.53
C GLY A 671 -28.21 2.67 8.50
N HIS A 672 -26.87 2.54 8.43
CA HIS A 672 -26.20 1.25 8.34
C HIS A 672 -25.18 1.02 9.48
N CYS A 673 -24.96 -0.26 9.81
CA CYS A 673 -23.93 -0.65 10.74
C CYS A 673 -22.73 -1.21 9.98
N PHE A 674 -21.53 -0.63 10.22
CA PHE A 674 -20.29 -1.01 9.59
C PHE A 674 -19.35 -1.73 10.58
N THR A 675 -18.59 -2.68 10.09
CA THR A 675 -17.47 -3.25 10.87
C THR A 675 -16.32 -2.26 10.96
N SER A 676 -15.59 -2.28 12.07
CA SER A 676 -14.31 -1.62 12.13
C SER A 676 -13.27 -2.39 11.31
N MET A 677 -12.41 -1.67 10.62
CA MET A 677 -11.23 -2.23 9.97
C MET A 677 -10.08 -2.27 10.98
N GLY A 678 -9.58 -3.47 11.28
CA GLY A 678 -8.60 -3.65 12.35
C GLY A 678 -9.17 -3.24 13.71
N CYS A 679 -8.48 -2.29 14.41
CA CYS A 679 -8.84 -1.95 15.79
C CYS A 679 -10.11 -1.10 15.89
N ARG A 680 -10.22 0.00 15.13
CA ARG A 680 -11.26 1.02 15.30
C ARG A 680 -11.46 1.96 14.11
N SER A 681 -10.85 1.73 12.94
CA SER A 681 -11.08 2.53 11.74
C SER A 681 -12.41 2.18 11.11
N PHE A 682 -13.22 3.17 10.79
CA PHE A 682 -14.47 3.01 10.06
C PHE A 682 -14.38 3.75 8.74
N LEU A 683 -14.73 3.06 7.67
CA LEU A 683 -14.83 3.67 6.35
C LEU A 683 -16.09 4.52 6.24
N SER A 684 -16.03 5.59 5.46
CA SER A 684 -17.21 6.37 5.11
C SER A 684 -18.23 5.52 4.33
N PRO A 685 -19.54 5.73 4.49
CA PRO A 685 -20.53 5.07 3.66
C PRO A 685 -20.24 5.28 2.17
N TRP A 686 -20.33 4.22 1.38
CA TRP A 686 -20.07 4.26 -0.06
C TRP A 686 -21.05 3.34 -0.80
N LYS A 687 -21.54 3.80 -1.96
CA LYS A 687 -22.47 3.06 -2.81
C LYS A 687 -21.81 2.72 -4.14
N ASP A 688 -22.09 1.52 -4.63
CA ASP A 688 -21.73 1.09 -5.97
C ASP A 688 -22.56 1.80 -7.06
N GLU A 689 -22.28 1.50 -8.33
CA GLU A 689 -22.98 2.05 -9.50
C GLU A 689 -24.48 1.73 -9.52
N ASN A 690 -24.91 0.70 -8.78
CA ASN A 690 -26.31 0.29 -8.64
C ASN A 690 -27.00 0.92 -7.43
N GLY A 691 -26.28 1.73 -6.65
CA GLY A 691 -26.77 2.39 -5.45
C GLY A 691 -26.74 1.51 -4.20
N ASN A 692 -26.11 0.33 -4.22
CA ASN A 692 -25.98 -0.56 -3.08
C ASN A 692 -24.77 -0.18 -2.22
N TYR A 693 -24.95 -0.20 -0.90
CA TYR A 693 -23.83 0.00 0.02
C TYR A 693 -22.85 -1.17 -0.02
N LYS A 694 -21.56 -0.87 -0.02
CA LYS A 694 -20.50 -1.86 0.06
C LYS A 694 -19.80 -1.79 1.41
N PHE A 695 -19.84 -2.90 2.16
CA PHE A 695 -19.30 -3.00 3.51
C PHE A 695 -17.90 -3.63 3.53
N TYR A 696 -17.68 -4.67 2.74
CA TYR A 696 -16.42 -5.42 2.65
C TYR A 696 -15.70 -5.18 1.32
N GLY A 697 -14.46 -5.60 1.25
CA GLY A 697 -13.65 -5.37 0.06
C GLY A 697 -13.18 -3.92 -0.07
N ARG A 698 -13.06 -3.17 1.05
CA ARG A 698 -12.69 -1.76 1.12
C ARG A 698 -11.51 -1.56 2.09
N PHE A 699 -10.79 -0.44 2.03
CA PHE A 699 -9.55 -0.24 2.77
C PHE A 699 -9.26 1.23 3.12
N ASN A 700 -8.27 1.44 3.99
CA ASN A 700 -7.70 2.75 4.31
C ASN A 700 -6.31 2.88 3.69
N LYS A 701 -6.05 3.98 2.97
CA LYS A 701 -4.78 4.27 2.29
C LYS A 701 -3.63 4.61 3.23
N GLY A 702 -3.92 4.90 4.49
CA GLY A 702 -2.95 5.20 5.52
C GLY A 702 -3.30 6.41 6.37
N VAL A 703 -2.45 6.67 7.36
CA VAL A 703 -2.69 7.64 8.43
C VAL A 703 -1.49 8.57 8.61
N VAL A 704 -1.75 9.84 8.90
CA VAL A 704 -0.78 10.81 9.45
C VAL A 704 -1.40 11.46 10.67
N THR A 705 -0.71 11.43 11.82
CA THR A 705 -1.23 11.96 13.09
C THR A 705 -0.60 13.30 13.42
N ILE A 706 -1.43 14.30 13.72
CA ILE A 706 -1.01 15.61 14.23
C ILE A 706 -0.85 15.57 15.76
N ASN A 707 0.20 16.24 16.27
CA ASN A 707 0.42 16.47 17.69
C ASN A 707 -0.23 17.78 18.10
N LEU A 708 -1.44 17.74 18.66
CA LEU A 708 -2.18 18.95 19.06
C LEU A 708 -1.49 19.72 20.19
N VAL A 709 -0.77 19.03 21.08
CA VAL A 709 -0.01 19.65 22.17
C VAL A 709 1.12 20.52 21.62
N ASP A 710 1.80 20.07 20.56
CA ASP A 710 2.82 20.86 19.88
C ASP A 710 2.27 22.16 19.30
N VAL A 711 1.07 22.12 18.71
CA VAL A 711 0.38 23.30 18.17
C VAL A 711 0.14 24.32 19.29
N ALA A 712 -0.45 23.88 20.41
CA ALA A 712 -0.77 24.74 21.55
C ALA A 712 0.48 25.36 22.19
N LEU A 713 1.51 24.56 22.43
CA LEU A 713 2.74 25.06 23.07
C LEU A 713 3.56 25.94 22.11
N THR A 714 3.52 25.70 20.81
CA THR A 714 4.15 26.57 19.81
C THR A 714 3.45 27.93 19.79
N ALA A 715 2.11 27.96 19.82
CA ALA A 715 1.32 29.19 19.87
C ALA A 715 1.62 30.01 21.15
N LYS A 716 1.66 29.36 22.30
CA LYS A 716 2.04 30.04 23.57
C LYS A 716 3.46 30.61 23.53
N ARG A 717 4.40 29.90 22.91
CA ARG A 717 5.79 30.39 22.78
C ARG A 717 5.90 31.56 21.83
N ASN A 718 5.18 31.52 20.69
CA ASN A 718 5.25 32.58 19.68
C ASN A 718 4.50 33.85 20.10
N SER A 719 3.33 33.70 20.72
CA SER A 719 2.47 34.80 21.13
C SER A 719 1.87 34.55 22.53
N PRO A 720 2.64 34.81 23.63
CA PRO A 720 2.17 34.54 25.00
C PRO A 720 0.90 35.28 25.42
N HIS A 721 0.63 36.48 24.87
CA HIS A 721 -0.54 37.27 25.17
C HIS A 721 -1.75 37.06 24.25
N ASN A 722 -1.57 36.42 23.10
CA ASN A 722 -2.62 36.13 22.13
C ASN A 722 -2.48 34.71 21.57
N SER A 723 -2.25 33.76 22.47
CA SER A 723 -1.97 32.36 22.10
C SER A 723 -3.15 31.66 21.40
N TYR A 724 -4.39 32.08 21.66
CA TYR A 724 -5.59 31.50 21.09
C TYR A 724 -5.74 31.80 19.58
N GLU A 725 -5.49 33.06 19.15
CA GLU A 725 -5.49 33.38 17.71
C GLU A 725 -4.28 32.79 17.00
N GLU A 726 -3.10 32.83 17.61
CA GLU A 726 -1.90 32.22 17.07
C GLU A 726 -2.03 30.69 16.94
N PHE A 727 -2.80 30.03 17.82
CA PHE A 727 -3.10 28.60 17.75
C PHE A 727 -3.76 28.22 16.42
N TRP A 728 -4.81 28.91 16.01
CA TRP A 728 -5.52 28.59 14.78
C TRP A 728 -4.64 28.72 13.54
N LYS A 729 -3.80 29.75 13.51
CA LYS A 729 -2.83 29.94 12.43
C LYS A 729 -1.82 28.78 12.33
N ILE A 730 -1.19 28.43 13.45
CA ILE A 730 -0.24 27.31 13.50
C ILE A 730 -0.95 26.00 13.23
N PHE A 731 -2.19 25.87 13.69
CA PHE A 731 -2.98 24.66 13.44
C PHE A 731 -3.22 24.45 11.94
N ASP A 732 -3.62 25.49 11.20
CA ASP A 732 -3.77 25.42 9.74
C ASP A 732 -2.44 25.09 9.03
N GLU A 733 -1.33 25.67 9.46
CA GLU A 733 0.00 25.33 8.93
C GLU A 733 0.35 23.84 9.15
N ARG A 734 0.03 23.27 10.32
CA ARG A 734 0.27 21.85 10.63
C ARG A 734 -0.71 20.93 9.93
N LEU A 735 -1.96 21.34 9.76
CA LEU A 735 -2.95 20.59 8.98
C LEU A 735 -2.55 20.49 7.52
N GLU A 736 -2.06 21.60 6.91
CA GLU A 736 -1.54 21.58 5.54
C GLU A 736 -0.31 20.64 5.40
N LEU A 737 0.56 20.61 6.41
CA LEU A 737 1.67 19.65 6.44
C LEU A 737 1.17 18.20 6.49
N CYS A 738 0.13 17.91 7.29
CA CYS A 738 -0.51 16.58 7.32
C CYS A 738 -1.18 16.25 5.99
N HIS A 739 -1.88 17.20 5.37
CA HIS A 739 -2.50 17.05 4.06
C HIS A 739 -1.49 16.62 3.01
N ARG A 740 -0.38 17.35 2.86
CA ARG A 740 0.69 16.99 1.92
C ARG A 740 1.29 15.62 2.22
N ALA A 741 1.45 15.27 3.49
CA ALA A 741 1.94 13.95 3.90
C ALA A 741 0.95 12.82 3.54
N LEU A 742 -0.37 13.06 3.68
CA LEU A 742 -1.41 12.13 3.25
C LEU A 742 -1.47 11.99 1.73
N VAL A 743 -1.31 13.10 0.99
CA VAL A 743 -1.22 13.06 -0.49
C VAL A 743 -0.01 12.24 -0.94
N CYS A 744 1.14 12.31 -0.25
CA CYS A 744 2.29 11.42 -0.55
C CYS A 744 1.93 9.94 -0.44
N ARG A 745 1.05 9.55 0.52
CA ARG A 745 0.55 8.16 0.61
C ARG A 745 -0.31 7.77 -0.58
N TYR A 746 -1.24 8.63 -0.98
CA TYR A 746 -2.06 8.40 -2.16
C TYR A 746 -1.21 8.27 -3.43
N GLU A 747 -0.31 9.21 -3.67
CA GLU A 747 0.57 9.19 -4.85
C GLU A 747 1.47 7.94 -4.85
N ARG A 748 1.84 7.42 -3.68
CA ARG A 748 2.61 6.18 -3.56
C ARG A 748 1.81 4.94 -3.94
N LEU A 749 0.49 4.95 -3.72
CA LEU A 749 -0.42 3.84 -4.07
C LEU A 749 -0.88 3.88 -5.52
N LYS A 750 -0.94 5.07 -6.11
CA LYS A 750 -1.40 5.28 -7.49
C LYS A 750 -0.53 4.50 -8.48
N GLY A 751 -1.18 3.84 -9.44
CA GLY A 751 -0.52 2.99 -10.42
C GLY A 751 -0.08 1.63 -9.86
N THR A 752 -0.48 1.27 -8.62
CA THR A 752 -0.19 -0.04 -8.02
C THR A 752 -1.00 -1.14 -8.74
N PRO A 753 -0.38 -2.19 -9.37
CA PRO A 753 -1.09 -3.27 -10.04
C PRO A 753 -1.51 -4.43 -9.13
N SER A 754 -2.56 -5.17 -9.49
CA SER A 754 -3.15 -6.29 -8.75
C SER A 754 -2.20 -7.46 -8.40
N ASP A 755 -1.07 -7.58 -9.08
CA ASP A 755 -0.13 -8.71 -8.95
C ASP A 755 0.79 -8.64 -7.72
N VAL A 756 0.92 -7.49 -7.06
CA VAL A 756 1.81 -7.33 -5.88
C VAL A 756 1.23 -8.08 -4.67
N ALA A 757 -0.10 -8.17 -4.56
CA ALA A 757 -0.76 -9.03 -3.58
C ALA A 757 -2.02 -9.67 -4.21
N PRO A 758 -1.86 -10.75 -4.99
CA PRO A 758 -2.96 -11.38 -5.73
C PRO A 758 -4.13 -11.81 -4.86
N ILE A 759 -3.86 -12.30 -3.65
CA ILE A 759 -4.90 -12.70 -2.69
C ILE A 759 -5.85 -11.53 -2.39
N LEU A 760 -5.32 -10.31 -2.34
CA LEU A 760 -6.06 -9.13 -2.00
C LEU A 760 -6.86 -8.60 -3.23
N TRP A 761 -6.24 -8.48 -4.40
CA TRP A 761 -6.83 -7.78 -5.56
C TRP A 761 -7.38 -8.66 -6.67
N GLN A 762 -6.86 -9.89 -6.83
CA GLN A 762 -7.27 -10.78 -7.90
C GLN A 762 -8.19 -11.91 -7.44
N HIS A 763 -8.07 -12.32 -6.16
CA HIS A 763 -8.68 -13.55 -5.68
C HIS A 763 -9.82 -13.31 -4.68
N GLY A 764 -10.39 -12.13 -4.67
CA GLY A 764 -11.66 -11.82 -4.03
C GLY A 764 -11.56 -11.19 -2.66
N ALA A 765 -10.35 -11.03 -2.11
CA ALA A 765 -10.21 -10.46 -0.79
C ALA A 765 -10.61 -8.97 -0.71
N LEU A 766 -10.28 -8.11 -1.65
CA LEU A 766 -10.87 -6.78 -1.87
C LEU A 766 -11.57 -6.70 -3.21
N ALA A 767 -11.00 -7.34 -4.20
CA ALA A 767 -11.46 -7.23 -5.56
C ALA A 767 -11.18 -8.52 -6.34
N ARG A 768 -11.80 -8.63 -7.50
CA ARG A 768 -11.51 -9.66 -8.51
C ARG A 768 -11.01 -8.98 -9.79
N LEU A 769 -9.93 -8.19 -9.61
CA LEU A 769 -9.23 -7.58 -10.73
C LEU A 769 -8.57 -8.64 -11.59
N GLN A 770 -8.45 -8.36 -12.86
CA GLN A 770 -7.63 -9.18 -13.72
C GLN A 770 -6.15 -9.04 -13.34
N LYS A 771 -5.37 -10.08 -13.62
CA LYS A 771 -3.92 -10.03 -13.41
C LYS A 771 -3.33 -8.81 -14.13
N GLY A 772 -2.65 -7.95 -13.37
CA GLY A 772 -2.03 -6.74 -13.86
C GLY A 772 -2.94 -5.48 -13.98
N GLU A 773 -4.22 -5.53 -13.65
CA GLU A 773 -5.12 -4.36 -13.56
C GLU A 773 -4.76 -3.46 -12.37
N THR A 774 -4.71 -2.12 -12.49
CA THR A 774 -4.35 -1.23 -11.39
C THR A 774 -5.48 -1.04 -10.39
N ILE A 775 -5.12 -0.68 -9.14
CA ILE A 775 -6.09 -0.44 -8.06
C ILE A 775 -6.69 0.97 -8.09
N ASP A 776 -6.29 1.81 -9.02
CA ASP A 776 -6.55 3.25 -9.03
C ASP A 776 -8.03 3.61 -8.89
N LYS A 777 -8.92 2.84 -9.51
CA LYS A 777 -10.38 3.02 -9.37
C LYS A 777 -10.91 2.86 -7.94
N TYR A 778 -10.11 2.26 -7.05
CA TYR A 778 -10.44 2.08 -5.63
C TYR A 778 -9.78 3.11 -4.72
N LEU A 779 -8.92 3.98 -5.27
CA LEU A 779 -8.21 5.02 -4.50
C LEU A 779 -9.01 6.31 -4.36
N THR A 780 -10.03 6.53 -5.20
CA THR A 780 -10.83 7.77 -5.27
C THR A 780 -12.32 7.49 -5.09
N GLY A 781 -13.14 8.53 -5.08
CA GLY A 781 -14.60 8.42 -5.03
C GLY A 781 -15.15 7.91 -3.69
N GLY A 782 -14.38 7.94 -2.60
CA GLY A 782 -14.80 7.46 -1.29
C GLY A 782 -14.82 5.94 -1.15
N TYR A 783 -14.39 5.14 -2.16
CA TYR A 783 -14.27 3.68 -2.05
C TYR A 783 -13.31 3.27 -0.94
N SER A 784 -12.14 3.89 -0.88
CA SER A 784 -11.17 3.81 0.21
C SER A 784 -11.10 5.15 0.94
N SER A 785 -10.73 5.14 2.21
CA SER A 785 -10.50 6.35 2.99
C SER A 785 -9.01 6.64 3.15
N ILE A 786 -8.70 7.87 3.59
CA ILE A 786 -7.38 8.29 4.05
C ILE A 786 -7.57 9.13 5.32
N SER A 787 -6.75 8.90 6.34
CA SER A 787 -7.10 9.37 7.67
C SER A 787 -6.12 10.38 8.25
N LEU A 788 -6.67 11.51 8.73
CA LEU A 788 -5.99 12.46 9.60
C LEU A 788 -6.14 11.98 11.04
N GLY A 789 -5.06 11.49 11.63
CA GLY A 789 -5.01 11.15 13.06
C GLY A 789 -4.73 12.36 13.93
N TYR A 790 -5.03 12.27 15.22
CA TYR A 790 -4.74 13.33 16.20
C TYR A 790 -4.43 12.76 17.58
N ALA A 791 -3.62 13.48 18.36
CA ALA A 791 -3.20 13.08 19.70
C ALA A 791 -3.10 14.26 20.64
N GLY A 792 -3.37 14.04 21.92
CA GLY A 792 -3.16 15.03 22.97
C GLY A 792 -4.21 16.13 23.00
N LEU A 793 -5.48 15.84 22.69
CA LEU A 793 -6.55 16.83 22.76
C LEU A 793 -6.72 17.37 24.20
N TRP A 794 -6.61 16.49 25.22
CA TRP A 794 -6.69 16.86 26.61
C TRP A 794 -5.63 17.92 26.98
N GLU A 795 -4.37 17.60 26.75
CA GLU A 795 -3.25 18.48 27.08
C GLU A 795 -3.26 19.76 26.23
N CYS A 796 -3.73 19.67 24.98
CA CYS A 796 -3.88 20.82 24.08
C CYS A 796 -4.89 21.83 24.66
N VAL A 797 -6.08 21.37 25.02
CA VAL A 797 -7.15 22.22 25.60
C VAL A 797 -6.70 22.82 26.92
N PHE A 798 -6.10 22.00 27.78
CA PHE A 798 -5.57 22.47 29.07
C PHE A 798 -4.46 23.51 28.89
N ALA A 799 -3.54 23.27 27.96
CA ALA A 799 -2.49 24.22 27.64
C ALA A 799 -3.03 25.56 27.12
N LEU A 800 -4.10 25.58 26.34
CA LEU A 800 -4.66 26.80 25.76
C LEU A 800 -5.49 27.62 26.74
N SER A 801 -6.28 26.96 27.57
CA SER A 801 -7.38 27.61 28.32
C SER A 801 -7.30 27.38 29.82
N GLU A 802 -6.42 26.51 30.33
CA GLU A 802 -6.35 26.03 31.71
C GLU A 802 -7.63 25.29 32.18
N HIS A 803 -8.58 25.03 31.26
CA HIS A 803 -9.76 24.21 31.48
C HIS A 803 -9.52 22.76 31.11
N LYS A 804 -10.09 21.81 31.89
CA LYS A 804 -10.06 20.40 31.59
C LYS A 804 -11.13 20.05 30.53
N LEU A 805 -10.92 18.96 29.80
CA LEU A 805 -11.89 18.47 28.81
C LEU A 805 -13.20 17.96 29.46
N THR A 806 -13.19 17.72 30.78
CA THR A 806 -14.38 17.40 31.57
C THR A 806 -15.23 18.61 31.91
N GLU A 807 -14.70 19.86 31.73
CA GLU A 807 -15.41 21.11 31.98
C GLU A 807 -16.09 21.64 30.71
N PRO A 808 -17.24 22.37 30.83
CA PRO A 808 -18.00 22.83 29.65
C PRO A 808 -17.18 23.67 28.65
N GLU A 809 -16.30 24.57 29.17
CA GLU A 809 -15.47 25.40 28.34
C GLU A 809 -14.36 24.57 27.63
N GLY A 810 -13.77 23.60 28.33
CA GLY A 810 -12.82 22.66 27.72
C GLY A 810 -13.47 21.81 26.63
N GLN A 811 -14.68 21.30 26.84
CA GLN A 811 -15.46 20.59 25.84
C GLN A 811 -15.75 21.47 24.62
N ARG A 812 -16.14 22.74 24.83
CA ARG A 812 -16.42 23.69 23.75
C ARG A 812 -15.19 23.89 22.86
N ILE A 813 -14.02 24.10 23.46
CA ILE A 813 -12.75 24.28 22.74
C ILE A 813 -12.35 22.99 22.03
N GLY A 814 -12.42 21.84 22.72
CA GLY A 814 -12.09 20.53 22.13
C GLY A 814 -12.95 20.20 20.92
N LYS A 815 -14.27 20.43 21.00
CA LYS A 815 -15.21 20.23 19.87
C LYS A 815 -14.88 21.18 18.71
N ALA A 816 -14.55 22.45 18.99
CA ALA A 816 -14.16 23.41 17.95
C ALA A 816 -12.89 22.96 17.20
N ILE A 817 -11.89 22.42 17.90
CA ILE A 817 -10.67 21.86 17.29
C ILE A 817 -11.02 20.67 16.39
N MET A 818 -11.86 19.73 16.85
CA MET A 818 -12.23 18.56 16.07
C MET A 818 -13.10 18.91 14.87
N GLN A 819 -14.03 19.87 15.03
CA GLN A 819 -14.85 20.34 13.93
C GLN A 819 -14.01 21.00 12.85
N HIS A 820 -13.02 21.81 13.22
CA HIS A 820 -12.10 22.44 12.26
C HIS A 820 -11.31 21.40 11.46
N MET A 821 -10.85 20.30 12.10
CA MET A 821 -10.22 19.18 11.37
C MET A 821 -11.19 18.51 10.39
N ASN A 822 -12.47 18.33 10.77
CA ASN A 822 -13.48 17.78 9.85
C ASN A 822 -13.74 18.72 8.67
N ASP A 823 -13.83 20.01 8.91
CA ASP A 823 -14.05 21.02 7.88
C ASP A 823 -12.88 21.01 6.86
N LYS A 824 -11.63 20.91 7.36
CA LYS A 824 -10.45 20.74 6.51
C LYS A 824 -10.44 19.43 5.72
N CYS A 825 -10.81 18.32 6.34
CA CYS A 825 -10.95 17.04 5.61
C CYS A 825 -11.99 17.14 4.50
N LYS A 826 -13.10 17.84 4.74
CA LYS A 826 -14.13 18.06 3.71
C LYS A 826 -13.62 18.95 2.57
N GLU A 827 -12.92 20.04 2.89
CA GLU A 827 -12.26 20.92 1.90
C GLU A 827 -11.31 20.11 1.00
N TRP A 828 -10.46 19.25 1.58
CA TRP A 828 -9.54 18.40 0.83
C TRP A 828 -10.27 17.34 -0.03
N ASP A 829 -11.42 16.83 0.44
CA ASP A 829 -12.24 15.88 -0.33
C ASP A 829 -12.93 16.54 -1.53
N GLU A 830 -13.38 17.78 -1.39
CA GLU A 830 -13.94 18.55 -2.50
C GLU A 830 -12.91 18.78 -3.63
N ASP A 831 -11.62 18.91 -3.27
CA ASP A 831 -10.52 19.09 -4.22
C ASP A 831 -10.01 17.77 -4.82
N LEU A 832 -9.76 16.75 -4.00
CA LEU A 832 -9.05 15.54 -4.39
C LEU A 832 -9.91 14.27 -4.45
N ASN A 833 -11.09 14.26 -3.84
CA ASN A 833 -12.03 13.11 -3.80
C ASN A 833 -11.39 11.80 -3.29
N LEU A 834 -10.61 11.89 -2.21
CA LEU A 834 -9.82 10.77 -1.67
C LEU A 834 -10.44 10.10 -0.43
N GLY A 835 -11.56 10.58 0.09
CA GLY A 835 -12.21 10.05 1.30
C GLY A 835 -11.44 10.40 2.57
N PHE A 836 -11.11 11.68 2.77
CA PHE A 836 -10.47 12.16 3.98
C PHE A 836 -11.41 12.09 5.19
N SER A 837 -10.88 11.70 6.33
CA SER A 837 -11.64 11.61 7.57
C SER A 837 -10.73 11.74 8.78
N ILE A 838 -11.24 12.27 9.90
CA ILE A 838 -10.47 12.32 11.14
C ILE A 838 -10.59 10.99 11.89
N TYR A 839 -9.49 10.53 12.44
CA TYR A 839 -9.35 9.21 13.02
C TYR A 839 -8.68 9.24 14.40
N GLY A 840 -9.35 8.72 15.40
CA GLY A 840 -8.78 8.48 16.72
C GLY A 840 -7.80 7.30 16.68
N THR A 841 -6.60 7.54 16.16
CA THR A 841 -5.57 6.51 15.88
C THR A 841 -5.15 5.70 17.11
N PRO A 842 -4.86 4.39 16.96
CA PRO A 842 -4.16 3.63 17.99
C PRO A 842 -2.69 4.11 18.06
N LEU A 843 -2.35 4.85 19.09
CA LEU A 843 -1.05 5.45 19.26
C LEU A 843 -0.17 4.62 20.21
N GLU A 844 0.29 3.42 19.81
CA GLU A 844 1.04 2.51 20.68
C GLU A 844 2.31 3.17 21.25
N SER A 845 3.32 3.36 20.43
CA SER A 845 4.58 4.02 20.80
C SER A 845 4.56 5.53 20.54
N THR A 846 3.62 6.02 19.74
CA THR A 846 3.59 7.42 19.30
C THR A 846 3.32 8.39 20.43
N THR A 847 2.48 8.03 21.43
CA THR A 847 2.24 8.87 22.62
C THR A 847 3.51 9.09 23.42
N TYR A 848 4.35 8.07 23.56
CA TYR A 848 5.67 8.15 24.20
C TYR A 848 6.65 9.00 23.38
N LYS A 849 6.74 8.76 22.06
CA LYS A 849 7.55 9.56 21.14
C LYS A 849 7.19 11.03 21.22
N PHE A 850 5.91 11.37 21.14
CA PHE A 850 5.43 12.74 21.22
C PHE A 850 5.77 13.39 22.56
N ALA A 851 5.54 12.72 23.69
CA ALA A 851 5.92 13.22 25.00
C ALA A 851 7.42 13.55 25.08
N LYS A 852 8.29 12.66 24.62
CA LYS A 852 9.75 12.88 24.57
C LYS A 852 10.14 14.07 23.71
N CYS A 853 9.52 14.22 22.54
CA CYS A 853 9.77 15.35 21.63
C CYS A 853 9.31 16.67 22.26
N LEU A 854 8.12 16.69 22.88
CA LEU A 854 7.60 17.87 23.60
C LEU A 854 8.50 18.29 24.76
N GLN A 855 8.92 17.34 25.60
CA GLN A 855 9.85 17.59 26.72
C GLN A 855 11.18 18.17 26.22
N LYS A 856 11.72 17.64 25.12
CA LYS A 856 12.96 18.13 24.50
C LYS A 856 12.81 19.57 23.96
N ARG A 857 11.65 19.92 23.39
CA ARG A 857 11.41 21.22 22.73
C ARG A 857 10.92 22.30 23.65
N PHE A 858 10.10 21.97 24.66
CA PHE A 858 9.41 22.94 25.53
C PHE A 858 9.76 22.78 27.00
N GLY A 859 10.47 21.71 27.40
CA GLY A 859 10.76 21.38 28.79
C GLY A 859 9.60 20.67 29.48
N ILE A 860 9.69 20.57 30.81
CA ILE A 860 8.64 19.95 31.64
C ILE A 860 7.64 21.03 32.06
N ILE A 861 6.38 20.84 31.64
CA ILE A 861 5.25 21.72 31.98
C ILE A 861 4.21 20.85 32.68
N LYS A 862 3.89 21.21 33.93
CA LYS A 862 2.96 20.45 34.78
C LYS A 862 1.58 20.35 34.14
N GLY A 863 1.03 19.13 34.08
CA GLY A 863 -0.26 18.83 33.48
C GLY A 863 -0.27 18.81 31.94
N VAL A 864 0.89 19.03 31.28
CA VAL A 864 0.99 19.07 29.82
C VAL A 864 2.12 18.13 29.28
N THR A 865 3.36 18.29 29.81
CA THR A 865 4.53 17.54 29.35
C THR A 865 5.28 16.83 30.49
N ASP A 866 4.71 16.75 31.67
CA ASP A 866 5.32 16.18 32.88
C ASP A 866 5.23 14.63 32.93
N LYS A 867 4.49 14.03 32.04
CA LYS A 867 4.39 12.56 31.88
C LYS A 867 5.25 12.07 30.69
N ASN A 868 5.59 10.77 30.70
CA ASN A 868 6.28 10.13 29.56
C ASN A 868 5.31 9.68 28.44
N TYR A 869 4.08 10.12 28.50
CA TYR A 869 3.05 9.90 27.47
C TYR A 869 2.19 11.16 27.35
N ILE A 870 1.44 11.26 26.24
CA ILE A 870 0.33 12.20 26.09
C ILE A 870 -0.96 11.40 25.88
N THR A 871 -2.10 12.03 26.12
CA THR A 871 -3.41 11.39 25.97
C THR A 871 -3.67 10.98 24.52
N ASN A 872 -4.17 9.77 24.35
CA ASN A 872 -4.56 9.26 23.05
C ASN A 872 -5.84 9.96 22.55
N SER A 873 -5.80 10.50 21.32
CA SER A 873 -6.94 11.14 20.63
C SER A 873 -7.71 12.13 21.54
N TYR A 874 -9.02 11.91 21.73
CA TYR A 874 -9.94 12.77 22.52
C TYR A 874 -10.17 12.27 23.94
N HIS A 875 -9.54 11.17 24.37
CA HIS A 875 -9.86 10.55 25.64
C HIS A 875 -9.67 11.51 26.82
N ILE A 876 -10.49 11.32 27.85
CA ILE A 876 -10.26 11.93 29.14
C ILE A 876 -8.96 11.37 29.71
N HIS A 877 -8.13 12.21 30.32
CA HIS A 877 -6.82 11.79 30.83
C HIS A 877 -6.94 10.66 31.85
N VAL A 878 -6.09 9.65 31.73
CA VAL A 878 -6.20 8.37 32.50
C VAL A 878 -6.14 8.54 34.03
N THR A 879 -5.64 9.69 34.51
CA THR A 879 -5.58 10.03 35.94
C THR A 879 -6.79 10.82 36.44
N GLU A 880 -7.71 11.19 35.57
CA GLU A 880 -8.88 11.96 35.97
C GLU A 880 -9.93 11.10 36.66
N PRO A 881 -10.28 11.36 37.92
CA PRO A 881 -11.31 10.62 38.64
C PRO A 881 -12.69 10.98 38.06
N ILE A 882 -13.30 10.04 37.36
CA ILE A 882 -14.59 10.16 36.70
C ILE A 882 -15.26 8.80 36.65
N ASP A 883 -16.59 8.77 36.82
CA ASP A 883 -17.37 7.56 36.67
C ASP A 883 -17.54 7.15 35.20
N ALA A 884 -17.85 5.87 34.97
CA ALA A 884 -17.96 5.29 33.64
C ALA A 884 -19.00 5.98 32.76
N PHE A 885 -20.16 6.30 33.32
CA PHE A 885 -21.30 6.84 32.55
C PHE A 885 -21.05 8.30 32.15
N THR A 886 -20.55 9.12 33.07
CA THR A 886 -20.15 10.51 32.78
C THR A 886 -19.03 10.55 31.75
N LYS A 887 -18.01 9.68 31.89
CA LYS A 887 -16.92 9.55 30.91
C LYS A 887 -17.43 9.21 29.52
N LEU A 888 -18.22 8.17 29.40
CA LEU A 888 -18.79 7.74 28.10
C LEU A 888 -19.71 8.80 27.51
N SER A 889 -20.51 9.52 28.33
CA SER A 889 -21.36 10.63 27.87
C SER A 889 -20.53 11.74 27.22
N ILE A 890 -19.46 12.19 27.88
CA ILE A 890 -18.56 13.24 27.35
C ILE A 890 -17.86 12.73 26.08
N GLU A 891 -17.28 11.54 26.14
CA GLU A 891 -16.53 10.99 25.01
C GLU A 891 -17.39 10.65 23.80
N SER A 892 -18.69 10.38 23.97
CA SER A 892 -19.63 10.12 22.87
C SER A 892 -19.74 11.29 21.89
N GLU A 893 -19.72 12.51 22.40
CA GLU A 893 -19.77 13.71 21.58
C GLU A 893 -18.50 13.90 20.75
N PHE A 894 -17.33 13.58 21.29
CA PHE A 894 -16.06 13.59 20.56
C PHE A 894 -15.94 12.42 19.60
N GLN A 895 -16.46 11.24 19.98
CA GLN A 895 -16.44 10.07 19.11
C GLN A 895 -17.27 10.30 17.85
N SER A 896 -18.42 10.98 17.97
CA SER A 896 -19.28 11.33 16.83
C SER A 896 -18.59 12.24 15.82
N LEU A 897 -17.67 13.09 16.27
CA LEU A 897 -16.83 13.95 15.42
C LEU A 897 -15.67 13.19 14.77
N SER A 898 -15.29 12.01 15.27
CA SER A 898 -14.23 11.17 14.69
C SER A 898 -14.77 10.35 13.53
N THR A 899 -14.99 10.98 12.39
CA THR A 899 -15.69 10.43 11.21
C THR A 899 -15.02 9.19 10.61
N GLY A 900 -13.70 9.05 10.74
CA GLY A 900 -12.89 7.89 10.31
C GLY A 900 -12.78 6.79 11.36
N GLY A 901 -13.42 6.97 12.53
CA GLY A 901 -13.48 5.98 13.60
C GLY A 901 -12.69 6.33 14.84
N ALA A 902 -13.15 5.80 15.95
CA ALA A 902 -12.52 5.87 17.27
C ALA A 902 -13.15 4.82 18.19
N ILE A 903 -12.55 4.61 19.37
CA ILE A 903 -13.06 3.73 20.41
C ILE A 903 -12.91 4.43 21.76
N SER A 904 -13.91 4.28 22.62
CA SER A 904 -13.81 4.68 24.03
C SER A 904 -13.58 3.47 24.91
N TYR A 905 -13.06 3.68 26.11
CA TYR A 905 -12.83 2.58 27.06
C TYR A 905 -13.23 2.95 28.48
N VAL A 906 -13.57 1.91 29.25
CA VAL A 906 -13.87 2.01 30.69
C VAL A 906 -12.91 1.10 31.43
N GLU A 907 -12.12 1.63 32.37
CA GLU A 907 -11.32 0.82 33.31
C GLU A 907 -12.25 0.31 34.40
N VAL A 908 -12.32 -1.01 34.54
CA VAL A 908 -13.20 -1.66 35.50
C VAL A 908 -12.42 -2.55 36.48
N PRO A 909 -12.90 -2.74 37.70
CA PRO A 909 -12.34 -3.68 38.65
C PRO A 909 -12.55 -5.14 38.16
N ASN A 910 -12.22 -6.11 38.97
CA ASN A 910 -12.56 -7.50 38.71
C ASN A 910 -14.07 -7.72 38.86
N LEU A 911 -14.79 -7.81 37.76
CA LEU A 911 -16.25 -7.97 37.69
C LEU A 911 -16.71 -9.42 37.47
N ASN A 912 -15.86 -10.43 37.69
CA ASN A 912 -16.24 -11.84 37.50
C ASN A 912 -17.45 -12.26 38.35
N ASN A 913 -17.68 -11.61 39.48
CA ASN A 913 -18.79 -11.90 40.41
C ASN A 913 -19.94 -10.87 40.31
N ASN A 914 -19.84 -9.87 39.45
CA ASN A 914 -20.86 -8.83 39.25
C ASN A 914 -21.09 -8.58 37.72
N ILE A 915 -21.72 -9.55 37.08
CA ILE A 915 -22.02 -9.49 35.64
C ILE A 915 -23.11 -8.45 35.32
N GLU A 916 -24.00 -8.20 36.26
CA GLU A 916 -25.06 -7.19 36.15
C GLU A 916 -24.47 -5.79 35.91
N ALA A 917 -23.42 -5.40 36.64
CA ALA A 917 -22.75 -4.14 36.42
C ALA A 917 -22.14 -4.05 34.99
N VAL A 918 -21.58 -5.14 34.48
CA VAL A 918 -21.11 -5.19 33.07
C VAL A 918 -22.25 -4.98 32.10
N ILE A 919 -23.42 -5.61 32.34
CA ILE A 919 -24.62 -5.49 31.48
C ILE A 919 -25.16 -4.06 31.50
N GLU A 920 -25.16 -3.38 32.64
CA GLU A 920 -25.62 -1.98 32.73
C GLU A 920 -24.71 -1.04 31.91
N VAL A 921 -23.37 -1.21 31.96
CA VAL A 921 -22.46 -0.48 31.09
C VAL A 921 -22.69 -0.82 29.61
N ILE A 922 -22.95 -2.08 29.27
CA ILE A 922 -23.26 -2.50 27.89
C ILE A 922 -24.54 -1.83 27.38
N LYS A 923 -25.59 -1.76 28.21
CA LYS A 923 -26.84 -1.05 27.85
C LYS A 923 -26.58 0.44 27.61
N PHE A 924 -25.79 1.06 28.47
CA PHE A 924 -25.42 2.45 28.31
C PHE A 924 -24.67 2.69 27.00
N ILE A 925 -23.73 1.76 26.65
CA ILE A 925 -23.03 1.80 25.36
C ILE A 925 -24.06 1.75 24.22
N TYR A 926 -25.05 0.82 24.26
CA TYR A 926 -26.09 0.71 23.24
C TYR A 926 -26.85 2.02 23.02
N ASP A 927 -27.15 2.74 24.10
CA ASP A 927 -28.00 3.93 24.04
C ASP A 927 -27.25 5.23 23.70
N HIS A 928 -25.95 5.33 24.00
CA HIS A 928 -25.24 6.62 24.05
C HIS A 928 -23.96 6.70 23.24
N ILE A 929 -23.23 5.61 22.99
CA ILE A 929 -21.94 5.68 22.34
C ILE A 929 -21.78 4.61 21.25
N MET A 930 -21.15 4.99 20.15
CA MET A 930 -21.07 4.12 18.96
C MET A 930 -20.21 2.87 19.20
N TYR A 931 -19.04 3.03 19.87
CA TYR A 931 -18.06 1.96 20.03
C TYR A 931 -17.26 2.10 21.33
N ALA A 932 -17.30 1.09 22.18
CA ALA A 932 -16.58 1.09 23.44
C ALA A 932 -16.06 -0.30 23.84
N GLU A 933 -15.03 -0.31 24.70
CA GLU A 933 -14.43 -1.50 25.31
C GLU A 933 -14.37 -1.36 26.83
N LEU A 934 -14.38 -2.51 27.53
CA LEU A 934 -14.18 -2.58 28.98
C LEU A 934 -12.80 -3.19 29.25
N ASN A 935 -12.01 -2.49 30.06
CA ASN A 935 -10.67 -2.90 30.43
C ASN A 935 -10.70 -3.55 31.82
N THR A 936 -10.65 -4.88 31.89
CA THR A 936 -10.45 -5.64 33.11
C THR A 936 -8.99 -6.13 33.19
N LYS A 937 -8.65 -6.93 34.21
CA LYS A 937 -7.32 -7.48 34.39
C LYS A 937 -7.39 -9.02 34.32
N SER A 938 -6.49 -9.64 33.55
CA SER A 938 -6.44 -11.09 33.36
C SER A 938 -4.99 -11.55 33.26
N ASP A 939 -4.29 -11.60 34.39
CA ASP A 939 -2.87 -11.95 34.47
C ASP A 939 -2.61 -13.23 35.23
N TYR A 940 -1.45 -13.85 34.95
CA TYR A 940 -1.03 -15.09 35.61
C TYR A 940 0.49 -15.12 35.83
N CYS A 941 0.92 -15.52 37.01
CA CYS A 941 2.32 -15.78 37.32
C CYS A 941 2.64 -17.29 37.28
N GLN A 942 3.51 -17.70 36.35
CA GLN A 942 3.90 -19.10 36.17
C GLN A 942 4.75 -19.64 37.33
N VAL A 943 5.34 -18.75 38.15
CA VAL A 943 6.22 -19.16 39.28
C VAL A 943 5.42 -19.63 40.48
N CYS A 944 4.35 -18.92 40.84
CA CYS A 944 3.59 -19.19 42.06
C CYS A 944 2.11 -19.55 41.82
N GLY A 945 1.64 -19.53 40.56
CA GLY A 945 0.24 -19.79 40.21
C GLY A 945 -0.74 -18.67 40.55
N PHE A 946 -0.24 -17.44 40.84
CA PHE A 946 -1.10 -16.31 41.12
C PHE A 946 -1.93 -15.97 39.89
N ASP A 947 -3.24 -15.92 40.04
CA ASP A 947 -4.23 -15.49 39.02
C ASP A 947 -4.87 -14.21 39.53
N GLY A 948 -4.59 -13.06 38.86
CA GLY A 948 -5.02 -11.74 39.30
C GLY A 948 -4.19 -10.64 38.65
N GLU A 949 -4.20 -9.45 39.23
CA GLU A 949 -3.47 -8.30 38.67
C GLU A 949 -1.96 -8.35 39.03
N ILE A 950 -1.10 -8.46 38.01
CA ILE A 950 0.35 -8.24 38.14
C ILE A 950 0.59 -6.73 38.23
N GLN A 951 1.37 -6.29 39.20
CA GLN A 951 1.58 -4.89 39.53
C GLN A 951 2.75 -4.28 38.76
N ILE A 952 2.67 -2.96 38.53
CA ILE A 952 3.76 -2.16 37.99
C ILE A 952 4.40 -1.36 39.12
N ILE A 953 5.67 -1.64 39.40
CA ILE A 953 6.43 -0.97 40.46
C ILE A 953 7.63 -0.21 39.86
N GLU A 954 8.17 0.74 40.62
CA GLU A 954 9.41 1.43 40.27
C GLU A 954 10.60 0.64 40.87
N ASP A 955 11.52 0.18 40.02
CA ASP A 955 12.76 -0.45 40.48
C ASP A 955 13.70 0.62 41.04
N LYS A 956 13.94 0.56 42.32
CA LYS A 956 14.79 1.49 43.08
C LYS A 956 16.24 1.57 42.60
N LYS A 957 16.73 0.59 41.84
CA LYS A 957 18.13 0.57 41.35
C LYS A 957 18.25 1.29 39.99
N THR A 958 17.27 1.11 39.12
CA THR A 958 17.29 1.62 37.75
C THR A 958 16.40 2.83 37.54
N GLY A 959 15.43 3.10 38.46
CA GLY A 959 14.39 4.12 38.26
C GLY A 959 13.39 3.79 37.15
N LYS A 960 13.43 2.58 36.58
CA LYS A 960 12.50 2.10 35.55
C LYS A 960 11.27 1.46 36.15
N LEU A 961 10.14 1.55 35.46
CA LEU A 961 8.94 0.80 35.79
C LEU A 961 9.11 -0.64 35.33
N VAL A 962 8.83 -1.61 36.25
CA VAL A 962 8.93 -3.05 36.03
C VAL A 962 7.67 -3.77 36.49
N TRP A 963 7.36 -4.88 35.87
CA TRP A 963 6.24 -5.74 36.25
C TRP A 963 6.66 -6.69 37.35
N GLU A 964 5.85 -6.83 38.42
CA GLU A 964 6.13 -7.69 39.57
C GLU A 964 4.88 -8.42 40.03
N CYS A 965 5.02 -9.74 40.25
CA CYS A 965 3.96 -10.53 40.87
C CYS A 965 3.78 -10.12 42.35
N PRO A 966 2.57 -9.70 42.77
CA PRO A 966 2.35 -9.27 44.16
C PRO A 966 2.47 -10.40 45.19
N ASN A 967 2.33 -11.66 44.75
CA ASN A 967 2.37 -12.81 45.62
C ASN A 967 3.80 -13.35 45.86
N CYS A 968 4.67 -13.38 44.84
CA CYS A 968 6.00 -13.98 44.97
C CYS A 968 7.17 -13.09 44.61
N GLY A 969 6.91 -11.85 44.16
CA GLY A 969 7.94 -10.90 43.76
C GLY A 969 8.64 -11.25 42.44
N ASN A 970 8.11 -12.18 41.65
CA ASN A 970 8.67 -12.53 40.36
C ASN A 970 8.62 -11.35 39.39
N ARG A 971 9.76 -11.05 38.75
CA ARG A 971 9.93 -9.98 37.74
C ARG A 971 10.41 -10.51 36.37
N ASP A 972 10.52 -11.84 36.26
CA ASP A 972 10.89 -12.44 34.97
C ASP A 972 9.70 -12.38 34.00
N GLU A 973 9.77 -11.43 33.08
CA GLU A 973 8.73 -11.19 32.06
C GLU A 973 8.36 -12.45 31.26
N LYS A 974 9.30 -13.40 31.07
CA LYS A 974 9.03 -14.67 30.38
C LYS A 974 8.14 -15.62 31.19
N LYS A 975 8.00 -15.39 32.51
CA LYS A 975 7.17 -16.16 33.41
C LYS A 975 5.94 -15.40 33.92
N LEU A 976 5.68 -14.23 33.38
CA LEU A 976 4.50 -13.44 33.63
C LEU A 976 3.63 -13.42 32.37
N ASN A 977 2.41 -13.91 32.45
CA ASN A 977 1.40 -13.76 31.43
C ASN A 977 0.55 -12.53 31.78
N VAL A 978 0.79 -11.42 31.13
CA VAL A 978 0.08 -10.16 31.35
C VAL A 978 -0.76 -9.84 30.13
N ALA A 979 -2.04 -9.51 30.33
CA ALA A 979 -2.94 -9.08 29.29
C ALA A 979 -3.49 -7.69 29.64
N ARG A 980 -3.23 -6.69 28.80
CA ARG A 980 -3.72 -5.31 28.94
C ARG A 980 -4.27 -4.79 27.63
N ARG A 981 -5.33 -4.05 27.75
CA ARG A 981 -5.87 -3.28 26.62
C ARG A 981 -5.01 -2.06 26.36
N THR A 982 -4.65 -1.88 25.09
CA THR A 982 -3.94 -0.71 24.61
C THR A 982 -4.61 -0.23 23.35
N CYS A 983 -5.53 0.73 23.53
CA CYS A 983 -6.11 1.43 22.38
C CYS A 983 -6.80 0.52 21.34
N GLY A 984 -7.64 -0.41 21.80
CA GLY A 984 -8.51 -1.22 20.93
C GLY A 984 -8.01 -2.63 20.61
N TYR A 985 -6.90 -3.09 21.20
CA TYR A 985 -6.45 -4.50 21.14
C TYR A 985 -5.77 -4.91 22.45
N ILE A 986 -5.55 -6.21 22.64
CA ILE A 986 -4.87 -6.76 23.81
C ILE A 986 -3.38 -6.93 23.47
N GLY A 987 -2.50 -6.31 24.27
CA GLY A 987 -1.09 -6.61 24.29
C GLY A 987 -0.80 -7.79 25.21
N SER A 988 0.03 -8.71 24.76
CA SER A 988 0.42 -9.92 25.52
C SER A 988 1.90 -10.01 25.86
N ASN A 989 2.73 -9.14 25.31
CA ASN A 989 4.10 -8.89 25.70
C ASN A 989 4.19 -7.54 26.43
N PHE A 990 5.39 -7.07 26.73
CA PHE A 990 5.60 -5.87 27.54
C PHE A 990 5.70 -4.60 26.68
N TRP A 991 5.53 -3.44 27.31
CA TRP A 991 5.37 -2.14 26.69
C TRP A 991 6.54 -1.21 27.04
N ASN A 992 6.75 -0.15 26.21
CA ASN A 992 7.70 0.92 26.52
C ASN A 992 7.34 1.66 27.83
N GLN A 993 8.32 2.38 28.41
CA GLN A 993 8.18 3.03 29.72
C GLN A 993 7.03 4.06 29.76
N GLY A 994 6.73 4.74 28.67
CA GLY A 994 5.61 5.70 28.61
C GLY A 994 4.27 4.99 28.68
N ARG A 995 4.08 3.91 27.92
CA ARG A 995 2.85 3.11 27.95
C ARG A 995 2.71 2.37 29.29
N THR A 996 3.80 1.87 29.85
CA THR A 996 3.82 1.24 31.16
C THR A 996 3.41 2.23 32.27
N GLN A 997 3.87 3.50 32.18
CA GLN A 997 3.43 4.56 33.09
C GLN A 997 1.94 4.87 32.94
N GLU A 998 1.45 5.01 31.73
CA GLU A 998 0.04 5.26 31.44
C GLU A 998 -0.85 4.15 32.03
N ILE A 999 -0.51 2.87 31.81
CA ILE A 999 -1.25 1.72 32.34
C ILE A 999 -1.25 1.74 33.88
N LYS A 1000 -0.11 2.08 34.51
CA LYS A 1000 0.00 2.19 35.95
C LYS A 1000 -0.90 3.27 36.56
N GLU A 1001 -1.05 4.39 35.85
CA GLU A 1001 -1.74 5.58 36.34
C GLU A 1001 -3.25 5.59 36.05
N ARG A 1002 -3.78 4.57 35.35
CA ARG A 1002 -5.21 4.47 35.03
C ARG A 1002 -6.05 4.36 36.29
N VAL A 1003 -7.01 5.26 36.44
CA VAL A 1003 -8.03 5.19 37.51
C VAL A 1003 -9.17 4.26 37.09
N ILE A 1004 -9.80 3.61 38.08
CA ILE A 1004 -10.99 2.79 37.89
C ILE A 1004 -12.21 3.69 37.75
N HIS A 1005 -13.09 3.40 36.78
CA HIS A 1005 -14.27 4.18 36.49
C HIS A 1005 -15.59 3.61 37.07
N LEU A 1006 -15.55 2.39 37.65
CA LEU A 1006 -16.66 1.79 38.40
C LEU A 1006 -16.18 1.57 39.85
N GLY A 1007 -16.76 2.25 40.80
CA GLY A 1007 -16.48 2.09 42.25
C GLY A 1007 -17.02 0.77 42.81
N ASP A 1008 -16.50 0.34 43.96
CA ASP A 1008 -16.99 -0.83 44.66
C ASP A 1008 -18.44 -0.64 45.22
N ASP A 1009 -18.92 0.59 45.26
CA ASP A 1009 -20.22 0.99 45.83
C ASP A 1009 -21.29 1.32 44.75
N GLU A 1010 -20.99 1.18 43.45
CA GLU A 1010 -21.89 1.50 42.30
C GLU A 1010 -22.41 0.25 41.57
#